data_bd1f09b3b8b714a4c6e3ca463b8fda4e
#
_entry.id   bd1f09b3b8b714a4c6e3ca463b8fda4e
#
_cell.length_a   1.000
_cell.length_b   1.000
_cell.length_c   1.000
_cell.angle_alpha   90.00
_cell.angle_beta   90.00
_cell.angle_gamma   90.00
#
_symmetry.space_group_name_H-M   'P 1'
#
loop_
_entity.id
_entity.type
_entity.pdbx_description
1 polymer ?
#
loop_
_entity_poly.entity_id
_entity_poly.type
_entity_poly.pdbx_seq_one_letter_code
_entity_poly.pdbx_strand_id
1 'polypeptide(L)'
;MKMGRGIACLVWVLVLAGGGAAVQAQLAAPADVGDIAGLVRDASSGKPLGYANVLVEGTNWGAMTLDDGSFQIKNIPAGTYTLRVRMMGYGEQGVAGVVVTSGATARVTVSLEEKIVATLAPMEVVGQKKKIDKQSTAVRHTKTSEELGDLPVDDFTAAIGLNAGVVARGGELHFRGGRAGEVQFQVDGVPVRDPLVGGGLSLSMLAVESSEVLLGGLDAKYGNAQSGVVNYRTKEGTERLSGEVRYVTDDYGSPSNTFDNYDRIFVGLGGPTPIPNMTYYVSGEATYQDNYPKTVERRSRRKLLNFISVGDRKNNHVKLQTKLAYKPGPNYKLTLEIIDQKTRLDNYYHMWSRAGYVQTFLDTTRTEEVERRYGRWSPLPLDSTYVYYNAAERTPNTLDTFRQYKLIFLHSLSAEAQYSLRFSKQEYFQDTRVQGKKEWEYEGQRERDYWFNYTDFTSSDFFVVAGDYPYLSTRETKVYQGLFDLTWRKGKHTFEAGASGTYNDMRLFSVTRPYQNSPGGEIGYPRTIYHYYNPEGAAYIQDRWEHEGMVLNAGLRYDVFSVGDQVALAEVSDPVKTQLSPRIGIGYPISDRDVFSFHYGRLYQIPDRQYIFDNRDVYDGVRGNPNLSNETTIQYQAAIQHLFSELLVGQFSVYYKDIYGLITAEQTQDWSSTGFITTYVNKDYASAKGFEVSLSRGFRNYMRWDLSYTYGVAMGVSSDPTAAVARNFVYLPTGEQPLNWDVRHSVGATLTVGDRRTWGVHMAWDFTTGVPYTPEQRNTRQLQPEDINSRRMPSETTLNVRADKYYTLWGKQLSLFVDARNLLDARNITSLAPGNWPAPPVQSAYVIYYTETGRAGGAYLADRNGDGVDEFIPLNDPRVFGDPRTIRVGVGFQF
;
A
#
# COMPACT_ATOMS: atom_id res chain seq x y z
N MET A 1 -12.50 -31.13 8.19
CA MET A 1 -13.91 -31.29 7.77
C MET A 1 -14.97 -30.82 8.79
N LYS A 2 -14.60 -30.04 9.81
CA LYS A 2 -15.55 -29.44 10.79
C LYS A 2 -15.54 -27.91 10.84
N MET A 3 -14.71 -27.23 10.06
CA MET A 3 -14.65 -25.76 9.98
C MET A 3 -15.58 -25.11 8.94
N GLY A 4 -16.11 -25.90 7.99
CA GLY A 4 -16.99 -25.37 6.93
C GLY A 4 -18.41 -24.98 7.35
N ARG A 5 -18.84 -25.36 8.55
CA ARG A 5 -20.20 -25.04 9.02
C ARG A 5 -20.34 -23.73 9.79
N GLY A 6 -19.23 -23.17 10.32
CA GLY A 6 -19.24 -21.90 11.05
C GLY A 6 -19.29 -20.68 10.15
N ILE A 7 -18.61 -20.74 9.01
CA ILE A 7 -18.53 -19.60 8.06
C ILE A 7 -19.85 -19.42 7.31
N ALA A 8 -20.52 -20.52 6.95
CA ALA A 8 -21.85 -20.45 6.33
C ALA A 8 -22.91 -19.80 7.25
N CYS A 9 -22.79 -20.01 8.57
CA CYS A 9 -23.70 -19.36 9.53
C CYS A 9 -23.47 -17.86 9.67
N LEU A 10 -22.21 -17.37 9.57
CA LEU A 10 -21.94 -15.94 9.70
C LEU A 10 -22.38 -15.15 8.45
N VAL A 11 -22.24 -15.74 7.28
CA VAL A 11 -22.74 -15.14 6.02
C VAL A 11 -24.26 -15.12 6.00
N TRP A 12 -24.94 -16.18 6.52
CA TRP A 12 -26.38 -16.22 6.65
C TRP A 12 -26.93 -15.22 7.68
N VAL A 13 -26.24 -14.99 8.78
CA VAL A 13 -26.65 -13.98 9.79
C VAL A 13 -26.57 -12.57 9.25
N LEU A 14 -25.56 -12.25 8.42
CA LEU A 14 -25.47 -10.94 7.74
C LEU A 14 -26.54 -10.76 6.65
N VAL A 15 -26.93 -11.83 5.94
CA VAL A 15 -28.01 -11.81 4.93
C VAL A 15 -29.38 -11.79 5.59
N LEU A 16 -29.57 -12.48 6.73
CA LEU A 16 -30.83 -12.49 7.47
C LEU A 16 -31.08 -11.21 8.28
N ALA A 17 -30.02 -10.51 8.73
CA ALA A 17 -30.18 -9.19 9.36
C ALA A 17 -30.57 -8.08 8.35
N GLY A 18 -30.39 -8.32 7.04
CA GLY A 18 -30.88 -7.45 5.96
C GLY A 18 -32.28 -7.80 5.43
N GLY A 19 -32.80 -8.99 5.74
CA GLY A 19 -34.01 -9.52 5.14
C GLY A 19 -35.27 -9.61 6.02
N GLY A 20 -35.21 -9.08 7.24
CA GLY A 20 -36.24 -9.27 8.26
C GLY A 20 -37.09 -8.06 8.64
N ALA A 21 -37.42 -7.18 7.69
CA ALA A 21 -38.47 -6.18 7.86
C ALA A 21 -39.28 -6.04 6.57
N ALA A 22 -40.09 -7.04 6.26
CA ALA A 22 -41.29 -6.82 5.49
C ALA A 22 -42.24 -6.00 6.37
N VAL A 23 -41.93 -4.71 6.51
CA VAL A 23 -42.90 -3.72 6.91
C VAL A 23 -43.91 -3.67 5.76
N GLN A 24 -45.13 -4.12 6.03
CA GLN A 24 -46.29 -3.79 5.21
C GLN A 24 -46.19 -2.30 4.92
N ALA A 25 -45.91 -1.97 3.66
CA ALA A 25 -46.03 -0.62 3.17
C ALA A 25 -47.50 -0.27 3.30
N GLN A 26 -47.85 0.35 4.40
CA GLN A 26 -49.01 1.19 4.48
C GLN A 26 -48.77 2.26 3.42
N LEU A 27 -49.57 2.27 2.38
CA LEU A 27 -49.59 3.33 1.36
C LEU A 27 -49.67 4.63 2.12
N ALA A 28 -48.50 5.28 2.28
CA ALA A 28 -48.44 6.66 2.74
C ALA A 28 -49.20 7.45 1.70
N ALA A 29 -50.10 8.33 2.16
CA ALA A 29 -50.75 9.34 1.35
C ALA A 29 -49.68 10.01 0.46
N PRO A 30 -50.00 10.41 -0.78
CA PRO A 30 -49.03 11.03 -1.65
C PRO A 30 -48.34 12.17 -0.90
N ALA A 31 -47.03 12.06 -0.77
CA ALA A 31 -46.28 13.11 -0.06
C ALA A 31 -46.56 14.44 -0.77
N ASP A 32 -46.92 15.46 0.03
CA ASP A 32 -47.10 16.86 -0.43
C ASP A 32 -45.76 17.34 -1.01
N VAL A 33 -45.55 17.13 -2.30
CA VAL A 33 -44.33 17.50 -3.00
C VAL A 33 -44.59 18.55 -4.07
N GLY A 34 -43.64 19.41 -4.28
CA GLY A 34 -43.58 20.39 -5.37
C GLY A 34 -42.22 20.39 -6.04
N ASP A 35 -42.04 21.29 -6.98
CA ASP A 35 -40.78 21.40 -7.73
C ASP A 35 -40.15 22.81 -7.48
N ILE A 36 -38.83 22.90 -7.68
CA ILE A 36 -38.13 24.19 -7.79
C ILE A 36 -37.52 24.24 -9.20
N ALA A 37 -37.84 25.27 -9.96
CA ALA A 37 -37.25 25.54 -11.25
C ALA A 37 -36.70 26.97 -11.30
N GLY A 38 -35.70 27.18 -12.13
CA GLY A 38 -35.11 28.51 -12.20
C GLY A 38 -34.09 28.70 -13.33
N LEU A 39 -33.42 29.84 -13.24
CA LEU A 39 -32.42 30.28 -14.18
C LEU A 39 -31.20 30.83 -13.41
N VAL A 40 -30.01 30.40 -13.81
CA VAL A 40 -28.77 30.95 -13.28
C VAL A 40 -28.10 31.79 -14.36
N ARG A 41 -27.68 33.00 -14.01
CA ARG A 41 -27.10 34.00 -14.91
C ARG A 41 -25.83 34.59 -14.33
N ASP A 42 -24.97 35.07 -15.20
CA ASP A 42 -23.85 35.95 -14.84
C ASP A 42 -24.35 37.31 -14.39
N ALA A 43 -23.93 37.82 -13.25
CA ALA A 43 -24.40 39.05 -12.68
C ALA A 43 -23.98 40.29 -13.46
N SER A 44 -22.84 40.26 -14.17
CA SER A 44 -22.27 41.36 -14.93
C SER A 44 -22.81 41.45 -16.34
N SER A 45 -22.89 40.30 -17.04
CA SER A 45 -23.28 40.23 -18.45
C SER A 45 -24.74 39.83 -18.68
N GLY A 46 -25.43 39.30 -17.67
CA GLY A 46 -26.79 38.77 -17.75
C GLY A 46 -26.91 37.49 -18.58
N LYS A 47 -25.80 36.92 -19.08
CA LYS A 47 -25.78 35.69 -19.86
C LYS A 47 -26.17 34.48 -19.00
N PRO A 48 -26.93 33.53 -19.54
CA PRO A 48 -27.24 32.30 -18.84
C PRO A 48 -25.97 31.50 -18.56
N LEU A 49 -25.90 30.87 -17.38
CA LEU A 49 -24.78 30.04 -16.93
C LEU A 49 -25.20 28.58 -16.94
N GLY A 50 -24.75 27.83 -17.94
CA GLY A 50 -24.89 26.39 -18.00
C GLY A 50 -23.90 25.69 -17.05
N TYR A 51 -24.28 24.51 -16.56
CA TYR A 51 -23.46 23.67 -15.67
C TYR A 51 -23.19 24.25 -14.27
N ALA A 52 -23.95 25.21 -13.81
CA ALA A 52 -23.98 25.65 -12.43
C ALA A 52 -24.68 24.60 -11.57
N ASN A 53 -24.12 24.29 -10.40
CA ASN A 53 -24.69 23.33 -9.47
C ASN A 53 -25.63 24.07 -8.49
N VAL A 54 -26.91 23.67 -8.50
CA VAL A 54 -27.94 24.21 -7.61
C VAL A 54 -28.31 23.15 -6.59
N LEU A 55 -28.12 23.45 -5.31
CA LEU A 55 -28.37 22.53 -4.18
C LEU A 55 -29.37 23.13 -3.23
N VAL A 56 -30.26 22.33 -2.69
CA VAL A 56 -31.13 22.70 -1.56
C VAL A 56 -30.37 22.42 -0.26
N GLU A 57 -30.05 23.46 0.49
CA GLU A 57 -29.20 23.38 1.68
C GLU A 57 -29.80 22.44 2.74
N GLY A 58 -28.93 21.59 3.33
CA GLY A 58 -29.35 20.62 4.33
C GLY A 58 -30.09 19.40 3.77
N THR A 59 -30.18 19.24 2.44
CA THR A 59 -30.88 18.14 1.77
C THR A 59 -30.03 17.53 0.68
N ASN A 60 -30.55 16.45 0.05
CA ASN A 60 -29.91 15.80 -1.10
C ASN A 60 -30.53 16.24 -2.44
N TRP A 61 -31.41 17.23 -2.46
CA TRP A 61 -32.01 17.71 -3.67
C TRP A 61 -31.13 18.75 -4.36
N GLY A 62 -30.91 18.56 -5.65
CA GLY A 62 -30.12 19.47 -6.45
C GLY A 62 -30.29 19.18 -7.93
N ALA A 63 -29.87 20.13 -8.74
CA ALA A 63 -29.80 20.00 -10.19
C ALA A 63 -28.61 20.79 -10.72
N MET A 64 -28.14 20.41 -11.90
CA MET A 64 -27.19 21.19 -12.68
C MET A 64 -27.96 21.99 -13.71
N THR A 65 -27.56 23.24 -13.97
CA THR A 65 -28.18 24.04 -15.02
C THR A 65 -27.83 23.49 -16.41
N LEU A 66 -28.81 23.56 -17.32
CA LEU A 66 -28.61 23.25 -18.73
C LEU A 66 -27.84 24.40 -19.43
N ASP A 67 -27.49 24.22 -20.71
CA ASP A 67 -26.74 25.21 -21.50
C ASP A 67 -27.39 26.61 -21.53
N ASP A 68 -28.71 26.67 -21.41
CA ASP A 68 -29.49 27.91 -21.32
C ASP A 68 -29.60 28.48 -19.92
N GLY A 69 -28.85 27.93 -18.96
CA GLY A 69 -28.84 28.31 -17.55
C GLY A 69 -30.07 27.86 -16.76
N SER A 70 -31.01 27.13 -17.37
CA SER A 70 -32.21 26.65 -16.68
C SER A 70 -31.94 25.43 -15.82
N PHE A 71 -32.66 25.24 -14.70
CA PHE A 71 -32.62 24.06 -13.86
C PHE A 71 -34.02 23.70 -13.33
N GLN A 72 -34.20 22.40 -12.99
CA GLN A 72 -35.40 21.93 -12.32
C GLN A 72 -35.02 20.85 -11.29
N ILE A 73 -35.51 21.03 -10.05
CA ILE A 73 -35.39 20.05 -8.97
C ILE A 73 -36.81 19.59 -8.64
N LYS A 74 -37.06 18.27 -8.80
CA LYS A 74 -38.40 17.67 -8.70
C LYS A 74 -38.60 16.94 -7.38
N ASN A 75 -39.90 16.80 -7.02
CA ASN A 75 -40.35 16.01 -5.89
C ASN A 75 -39.75 16.44 -4.53
N ILE A 76 -39.74 17.74 -4.27
CA ILE A 76 -39.28 18.31 -3.01
C ILE A 76 -40.51 18.42 -2.06
N PRO A 77 -40.45 17.90 -0.81
CA PRO A 77 -41.54 18.09 0.14
C PRO A 77 -41.91 19.57 0.33
N ALA A 78 -43.19 19.85 0.53
CA ALA A 78 -43.62 21.22 0.83
C ALA A 78 -42.89 21.77 2.07
N GLY A 79 -42.34 22.98 1.93
CA GLY A 79 -41.50 23.61 2.96
C GLY A 79 -40.80 24.85 2.46
N THR A 80 -40.04 25.51 3.36
CA THR A 80 -39.20 26.65 3.02
C THR A 80 -37.73 26.23 3.01
N TYR A 81 -37.05 26.51 1.93
CA TYR A 81 -35.69 26.06 1.69
C TYR A 81 -34.74 27.22 1.37
N THR A 82 -33.43 26.94 1.54
CA THR A 82 -32.35 27.78 1.04
C THR A 82 -31.67 27.05 -0.11
N LEU A 83 -31.57 27.74 -1.26
CA LEU A 83 -30.76 27.21 -2.38
C LEU A 83 -29.33 27.73 -2.27
N ARG A 84 -28.39 26.89 -2.58
CA ARG A 84 -26.98 27.24 -2.69
C ARG A 84 -26.52 26.95 -4.11
N VAL A 85 -26.08 27.94 -4.81
CA VAL A 85 -25.69 27.87 -6.22
C VAL A 85 -24.20 28.09 -6.36
N ARG A 86 -23.53 27.18 -7.03
CA ARG A 86 -22.09 27.21 -7.23
C ARG A 86 -21.74 26.94 -8.70
N MET A 87 -20.77 27.66 -9.19
CA MET A 87 -20.18 27.42 -10.50
C MET A 87 -18.69 27.73 -10.44
N MET A 88 -17.88 26.96 -11.19
CA MET A 88 -16.45 27.24 -11.30
C MET A 88 -16.23 28.62 -11.91
N GLY A 89 -15.40 29.43 -11.26
CA GLY A 89 -15.17 30.83 -11.67
C GLY A 89 -16.16 31.85 -11.13
N TYR A 90 -17.15 31.41 -10.37
CA TYR A 90 -18.15 32.29 -9.76
C TYR A 90 -18.18 32.17 -8.23
N GLY A 91 -18.54 33.26 -7.58
CA GLY A 91 -18.83 33.24 -6.14
C GLY A 91 -20.03 32.36 -5.83
N GLU A 92 -19.97 31.63 -4.72
CA GLU A 92 -21.15 30.92 -4.21
C GLU A 92 -22.25 31.88 -3.82
N GLN A 93 -23.47 31.62 -4.29
CA GLN A 93 -24.66 32.45 -3.95
C GLN A 93 -25.69 31.61 -3.22
N GLY A 94 -26.11 32.07 -2.05
CA GLY A 94 -27.22 31.51 -1.28
C GLY A 94 -28.53 32.29 -1.56
N VAL A 95 -29.65 31.58 -1.82
CA VAL A 95 -30.99 32.15 -1.93
C VAL A 95 -31.86 31.53 -0.86
N ALA A 96 -32.14 32.30 0.19
CA ALA A 96 -32.99 31.86 1.31
C ALA A 96 -34.47 32.13 1.03
N GLY A 97 -35.36 31.39 1.72
CA GLY A 97 -36.78 31.66 1.71
C GLY A 97 -37.53 31.14 0.47
N VAL A 98 -37.02 30.14 -0.23
CA VAL A 98 -37.70 29.49 -1.36
C VAL A 98 -38.82 28.59 -0.82
N VAL A 99 -40.06 29.01 -1.00
CA VAL A 99 -41.26 28.27 -0.54
C VAL A 99 -41.70 27.27 -1.60
N VAL A 100 -41.67 25.98 -1.28
CA VAL A 100 -42.22 24.90 -2.10
C VAL A 100 -43.59 24.53 -1.57
N THR A 101 -44.61 24.62 -2.42
CA THR A 101 -46.00 24.23 -2.09
C THR A 101 -46.34 22.96 -2.90
N SER A 102 -47.22 22.15 -2.31
CA SER A 102 -47.65 20.90 -2.93
C SER A 102 -48.25 21.09 -4.33
N GLY A 103 -47.77 20.32 -5.31
CA GLY A 103 -48.24 20.38 -6.70
C GLY A 103 -47.82 21.62 -7.50
N ALA A 104 -47.03 22.53 -6.94
CA ALA A 104 -46.62 23.77 -7.60
C ALA A 104 -45.10 23.81 -7.81
N THR A 105 -44.69 24.63 -8.80
CA THR A 105 -43.26 24.86 -9.08
C THR A 105 -42.84 26.22 -8.59
N ALA A 106 -41.95 26.29 -7.60
CA ALA A 106 -41.31 27.53 -7.14
C ALA A 106 -40.28 27.98 -8.21
N ARG A 107 -40.36 29.24 -8.63
CA ARG A 107 -39.45 29.82 -9.64
C ARG A 107 -38.43 30.75 -9.01
N VAL A 108 -37.13 30.49 -9.31
CA VAL A 108 -36.02 31.26 -8.73
C VAL A 108 -35.05 31.69 -9.83
N THR A 109 -34.60 32.94 -9.82
CA THR A 109 -33.50 33.41 -10.68
C THR A 109 -32.32 33.77 -9.78
N VAL A 110 -31.16 33.21 -10.12
CA VAL A 110 -29.92 33.43 -9.35
C VAL A 110 -28.89 34.09 -10.25
N SER A 111 -28.31 35.17 -9.78
CA SER A 111 -27.20 35.86 -10.46
C SER A 111 -25.91 35.56 -9.72
N LEU A 112 -24.94 34.93 -10.39
CA LEU A 112 -23.62 34.68 -9.82
C LEU A 112 -22.67 35.79 -10.25
N GLU A 113 -21.91 36.31 -9.28
CA GLU A 113 -20.81 37.24 -9.56
C GLU A 113 -19.59 36.43 -9.97
N GLU A 114 -18.93 36.85 -11.04
CA GLU A 114 -17.65 36.25 -11.45
C GLU A 114 -16.64 36.47 -10.32
N LYS A 115 -16.25 35.39 -9.70
CA LYS A 115 -15.27 35.39 -8.63
C LYS A 115 -14.31 34.24 -8.94
N ILE A 116 -13.17 34.58 -9.51
CA ILE A 116 -12.15 33.61 -9.80
C ILE A 116 -11.61 33.05 -8.47
N VAL A 117 -12.23 32.01 -7.99
CA VAL A 117 -11.77 31.30 -6.81
C VAL A 117 -10.76 30.27 -7.30
N ALA A 118 -9.51 30.44 -6.93
CA ALA A 118 -8.47 29.45 -7.15
C ALA A 118 -8.78 28.16 -6.36
N THR A 119 -9.81 27.45 -6.75
CA THR A 119 -10.13 26.13 -6.19
C THR A 119 -9.52 25.08 -7.08
N LEU A 120 -8.27 24.81 -6.81
CA LEU A 120 -7.50 23.77 -7.47
C LEU A 120 -7.46 22.52 -6.62
N ALA A 121 -8.58 21.98 -6.50
CA ALA A 121 -8.75 20.57 -6.38
C ALA A 121 -9.60 20.12 -7.56
N PRO A 122 -9.49 18.91 -8.11
CA PRO A 122 -10.63 18.34 -8.78
C PRO A 122 -11.79 18.55 -7.81
N MET A 123 -12.86 19.11 -8.28
CA MET A 123 -13.99 19.62 -7.51
C MET A 123 -14.49 18.54 -6.56
N GLU A 124 -13.88 18.50 -5.37
CA GLU A 124 -14.35 17.68 -4.28
C GLU A 124 -15.33 18.53 -3.51
N VAL A 125 -16.58 18.26 -3.76
CA VAL A 125 -17.66 18.72 -2.94
C VAL A 125 -17.43 18.10 -1.56
N VAL A 126 -16.91 18.91 -0.61
CA VAL A 126 -17.00 18.62 0.81
C VAL A 126 -18.48 18.79 1.17
N GLY A 127 -19.23 17.76 0.92
CA GLY A 127 -20.65 17.72 1.20
C GLY A 127 -21.25 16.50 0.55
N GLN A 128 -21.54 15.46 1.33
CA GLN A 128 -22.20 14.21 0.99
C GLN A 128 -21.70 13.56 -0.32
N LYS A 129 -21.01 12.46 -0.16
CA LYS A 129 -20.52 11.58 -1.22
C LYS A 129 -21.55 11.48 -2.34
N LYS A 130 -21.22 11.97 -3.55
CA LYS A 130 -21.99 11.62 -4.74
C LYS A 130 -22.00 10.09 -4.82
N LYS A 131 -23.13 9.48 -4.68
CA LYS A 131 -23.27 8.02 -4.57
C LYS A 131 -22.94 7.30 -5.87
N ILE A 132 -23.11 7.96 -7.02
CA ILE A 132 -22.69 7.52 -8.35
C ILE A 132 -22.05 8.70 -9.06
N ASP A 133 -20.84 8.50 -9.56
CA ASP A 133 -20.21 9.48 -10.45
C ASP A 133 -20.62 9.16 -11.90
N LYS A 134 -21.64 9.86 -12.38
CA LYS A 134 -22.18 9.72 -13.76
C LYS A 134 -21.14 10.04 -14.85
N GLN A 135 -20.04 10.67 -14.47
CA GLN A 135 -18.99 11.11 -15.38
C GLN A 135 -17.72 10.26 -15.28
N SER A 136 -17.72 9.24 -14.42
CA SER A 136 -16.53 8.41 -14.24
C SER A 136 -16.32 7.44 -15.39
N THR A 137 -15.12 7.43 -15.94
CA THR A 137 -14.65 6.46 -16.93
C THR A 137 -13.76 5.39 -16.30
N ALA A 138 -13.56 5.41 -14.97
CA ALA A 138 -12.61 4.58 -14.23
C ALA A 138 -13.22 4.01 -12.95
N VAL A 139 -12.74 2.86 -12.51
CA VAL A 139 -13.01 2.32 -11.15
C VAL A 139 -12.14 3.04 -10.14
N ARG A 140 -12.79 3.75 -9.21
CA ARG A 140 -12.15 4.58 -8.21
C ARG A 140 -12.72 4.31 -6.83
N HIS A 141 -11.84 4.13 -5.85
CA HIS A 141 -12.20 4.03 -4.44
C HIS A 141 -11.62 5.22 -3.67
N THR A 142 -12.47 6.02 -3.06
CA THR A 142 -12.06 7.17 -2.27
C THR A 142 -12.48 6.98 -0.83
N LYS A 143 -11.56 7.19 0.12
CA LYS A 143 -11.83 7.20 1.56
C LYS A 143 -11.43 8.56 2.12
N THR A 144 -12.33 9.16 2.89
CA THR A 144 -12.08 10.44 3.59
C THR A 144 -11.27 10.21 4.86
N SER A 145 -10.67 11.28 5.39
CA SER A 145 -9.97 11.27 6.69
C SER A 145 -10.80 10.66 7.82
N GLU A 146 -12.11 10.94 7.82
CA GLU A 146 -13.06 10.41 8.79
C GLU A 146 -13.25 8.90 8.64
N GLU A 147 -13.44 8.42 7.40
CA GLU A 147 -13.56 6.99 7.10
C GLU A 147 -12.26 6.23 7.43
N LEU A 148 -11.11 6.81 7.13
CA LEU A 148 -9.81 6.24 7.47
C LEU A 148 -9.56 6.19 8.98
N GLY A 149 -9.96 7.24 9.71
CA GLY A 149 -9.82 7.33 11.17
C GLY A 149 -10.68 6.33 11.94
N ASP A 150 -11.81 5.92 11.35
CA ASP A 150 -12.73 4.93 11.92
C ASP A 150 -12.22 3.48 11.73
N LEU A 151 -11.37 3.23 10.73
CA LEU A 151 -10.89 1.88 10.44
C LEU A 151 -9.95 1.38 11.55
N PRO A 152 -10.18 0.15 12.08
CA PRO A 152 -9.27 -0.50 13.01
C PRO A 152 -8.08 -1.12 12.25
N VAL A 153 -7.24 -0.28 11.63
CA VAL A 153 -6.04 -0.67 10.88
C VAL A 153 -4.86 0.18 11.31
N ASP A 154 -3.64 -0.32 11.12
CA ASP A 154 -2.43 0.36 11.60
C ASP A 154 -1.81 1.29 10.56
N ASP A 155 -2.03 1.01 9.28
CA ASP A 155 -1.46 1.77 8.17
C ASP A 155 -2.40 1.84 6.95
N PHE A 156 -1.97 2.61 5.96
CA PHE A 156 -2.72 2.77 4.71
C PHE A 156 -2.74 1.51 3.84
N THR A 157 -1.71 0.67 3.90
CA THR A 157 -1.63 -0.58 3.13
C THR A 157 -2.79 -1.49 3.50
N ALA A 158 -3.02 -1.68 4.81
CA ALA A 158 -4.14 -2.43 5.33
C ALA A 158 -5.50 -1.79 4.96
N ALA A 159 -5.60 -0.43 5.05
CA ALA A 159 -6.83 0.27 4.67
C ALA A 159 -7.17 0.14 3.17
N ILE A 160 -6.14 0.15 2.30
CA ILE A 160 -6.28 0.00 0.86
C ILE A 160 -6.62 -1.46 0.51
N GLY A 161 -6.05 -2.43 1.21
CA GLY A 161 -6.31 -3.87 1.04
C GLY A 161 -7.78 -4.27 1.20
N LEU A 162 -8.58 -3.48 1.92
CA LEU A 162 -10.02 -3.72 2.07
C LEU A 162 -10.87 -3.36 0.83
N ASN A 163 -10.28 -2.75 -0.21
CA ASN A 163 -10.98 -2.43 -1.44
C ASN A 163 -11.03 -3.63 -2.39
N ALA A 164 -12.11 -3.73 -3.18
CA ALA A 164 -12.17 -4.73 -4.23
C ALA A 164 -11.04 -4.52 -5.25
N GLY A 165 -10.45 -5.61 -5.76
CA GLY A 165 -9.34 -5.57 -6.70
C GLY A 165 -7.97 -5.37 -6.07
N VAL A 166 -7.88 -5.33 -4.73
CA VAL A 166 -6.62 -5.15 -4.00
C VAL A 166 -6.37 -6.35 -3.09
N VAL A 167 -5.15 -6.84 -3.12
CA VAL A 167 -4.62 -7.81 -2.15
C VAL A 167 -3.46 -7.17 -1.43
N ALA A 168 -3.57 -7.03 -0.10
CA ALA A 168 -2.48 -6.59 0.77
C ALA A 168 -1.89 -7.80 1.48
N ARG A 169 -0.61 -8.09 1.28
CA ARG A 169 0.08 -9.24 1.89
C ARG A 169 1.55 -8.94 2.11
N GLY A 170 2.05 -9.29 3.29
CA GLY A 170 3.47 -9.06 3.61
C GLY A 170 3.91 -7.59 3.55
N GLY A 171 3.00 -6.63 3.74
CA GLY A 171 3.28 -5.20 3.58
C GLY A 171 3.25 -4.70 2.12
N GLU A 172 3.01 -5.58 1.16
CA GLU A 172 2.93 -5.28 -0.27
C GLU A 172 1.48 -5.17 -0.76
N LEU A 173 1.29 -4.40 -1.83
CA LEU A 173 -0.02 -4.21 -2.49
C LEU A 173 0.02 -4.77 -3.90
N HIS A 174 -0.91 -5.67 -4.19
CA HIS A 174 -1.13 -6.22 -5.51
C HIS A 174 -2.48 -5.76 -6.05
N PHE A 175 -2.45 -4.99 -7.13
CA PHE A 175 -3.65 -4.45 -7.77
C PHE A 175 -4.03 -5.31 -8.98
N ARG A 176 -5.21 -5.98 -8.90
CA ARG A 176 -5.72 -6.82 -9.99
C ARG A 176 -4.69 -7.80 -10.53
N GLY A 177 -4.05 -8.53 -9.63
CA GLY A 177 -3.05 -9.54 -9.96
C GLY A 177 -1.71 -9.00 -10.48
N GLY A 178 -1.46 -7.69 -10.41
CA GLY A 178 -0.16 -7.11 -10.73
C GLY A 178 0.91 -7.41 -9.70
N ARG A 179 2.17 -7.28 -10.08
CA ARG A 179 3.34 -7.46 -9.21
C ARG A 179 3.40 -6.32 -8.18
N ALA A 180 3.92 -6.60 -7.00
CA ALA A 180 4.30 -5.55 -6.05
C ALA A 180 5.28 -4.56 -6.72
N GLY A 181 5.12 -3.25 -6.45
CA GLY A 181 5.94 -2.22 -7.10
C GLY A 181 5.36 -1.66 -8.41
N GLU A 182 4.32 -2.26 -9.00
CA GLU A 182 3.61 -1.73 -10.18
C GLU A 182 2.60 -0.62 -9.83
N VAL A 183 2.41 -0.35 -8.56
CA VAL A 183 1.50 0.69 -8.06
C VAL A 183 2.28 1.99 -7.89
N GLN A 184 1.78 3.08 -8.48
CA GLN A 184 2.33 4.40 -8.26
C GLN A 184 1.67 5.06 -7.05
N PHE A 185 2.49 5.51 -6.10
CA PHE A 185 2.03 6.35 -4.99
C PHE A 185 2.25 7.83 -5.34
N GLN A 186 1.29 8.67 -4.93
CA GLN A 186 1.37 10.12 -5.09
C GLN A 186 0.94 10.82 -3.80
N VAL A 187 1.53 11.99 -3.55
CA VAL A 187 1.11 12.91 -2.49
C VAL A 187 0.78 14.26 -3.14
N ASP A 188 -0.49 14.66 -3.06
CA ASP A 188 -1.03 15.86 -3.72
C ASP A 188 -0.66 15.89 -5.24
N GLY A 189 -0.74 14.72 -5.89
CA GLY A 189 -0.43 14.57 -7.31
C GLY A 189 1.05 14.59 -7.68
N VAL A 190 1.96 14.54 -6.71
CA VAL A 190 3.41 14.37 -6.94
C VAL A 190 3.79 12.92 -6.73
N PRO A 191 4.34 12.22 -7.75
CA PRO A 191 4.79 10.84 -7.62
C PRO A 191 5.85 10.67 -6.53
N VAL A 192 5.72 9.57 -5.75
CA VAL A 192 6.67 9.19 -4.71
C VAL A 192 7.11 7.77 -4.95
N ARG A 193 8.34 7.57 -5.38
CA ARG A 193 8.95 6.27 -5.63
C ARG A 193 10.47 6.40 -5.54
N ASP A 194 11.13 5.47 -4.87
CA ASP A 194 12.59 5.30 -5.00
C ASP A 194 12.87 4.67 -6.37
N PRO A 195 13.54 5.37 -7.30
CA PRO A 195 13.79 4.83 -8.64
C PRO A 195 14.71 3.62 -8.64
N LEU A 196 15.51 3.43 -7.57
CA LEU A 196 16.47 2.34 -7.49
C LEU A 196 15.80 0.98 -7.22
N VAL A 197 14.88 0.94 -6.26
CA VAL A 197 14.28 -0.33 -5.77
C VAL A 197 12.75 -0.33 -5.75
N GLY A 198 12.13 0.73 -6.22
CA GLY A 198 10.68 0.89 -6.07
C GLY A 198 10.27 1.26 -4.64
N GLY A 199 9.07 0.88 -4.28
CA GLY A 199 8.52 1.13 -2.94
C GLY A 199 7.57 2.31 -2.85
N GLY A 200 6.81 2.35 -1.78
CA GLY A 200 5.78 3.32 -1.49
C GLY A 200 6.10 4.18 -0.29
N LEU A 201 5.22 5.13 -0.04
CA LEU A 201 5.27 6.06 1.09
C LEU A 201 4.26 5.62 2.16
N SER A 202 4.67 5.65 3.41
CA SER A 202 3.78 5.50 4.56
C SER A 202 3.60 6.84 5.26
N LEU A 203 2.43 7.46 5.10
CA LEU A 203 2.10 8.71 5.79
C LEU A 203 1.47 8.47 7.17
N SER A 204 1.42 9.51 8.01
CA SER A 204 0.57 9.48 9.20
C SER A 204 -0.90 9.48 8.81
N MET A 205 -1.72 8.67 9.50
CA MET A 205 -3.18 8.65 9.28
C MET A 205 -3.81 10.03 9.54
N LEU A 206 -3.28 10.82 10.47
CA LEU A 206 -3.77 12.19 10.74
C LEU A 206 -3.35 13.20 9.67
N ALA A 207 -2.31 12.90 8.88
CA ALA A 207 -1.81 13.78 7.84
C ALA A 207 -2.70 13.83 6.60
N VAL A 208 -3.50 12.80 6.37
CA VAL A 208 -4.26 12.59 5.13
C VAL A 208 -5.69 13.09 5.26
N GLU A 209 -6.12 13.90 4.30
CA GLU A 209 -7.50 14.35 4.12
C GLU A 209 -8.35 13.30 3.40
N SER A 210 -7.79 12.74 2.33
CA SER A 210 -8.44 11.69 1.56
C SER A 210 -7.40 10.79 0.88
N SER A 211 -7.76 9.54 0.66
CA SER A 211 -7.03 8.57 -0.13
C SER A 211 -7.87 8.19 -1.32
N GLU A 212 -7.29 8.29 -2.51
CA GLU A 212 -7.89 7.87 -3.76
C GLU A 212 -7.11 6.71 -4.35
N VAL A 213 -7.80 5.61 -4.64
CA VAL A 213 -7.23 4.39 -5.22
C VAL A 213 -7.85 4.17 -6.59
N LEU A 214 -7.02 4.19 -7.63
CA LEU A 214 -7.37 3.93 -9.01
C LEU A 214 -6.83 2.57 -9.42
N LEU A 215 -7.72 1.63 -9.73
CA LEU A 215 -7.35 0.24 -10.09
C LEU A 215 -7.26 0.00 -11.60
N GLY A 216 -7.47 1.03 -12.37
CA GLY A 216 -7.47 1.03 -13.82
C GLY A 216 -8.24 2.23 -14.34
N GLY A 217 -8.37 2.36 -15.64
CA GLY A 217 -8.96 3.56 -16.20
C GLY A 217 -8.09 4.80 -15.97
N LEU A 218 -6.78 4.61 -15.98
CA LEU A 218 -5.83 5.68 -15.67
C LEU A 218 -5.81 6.71 -16.80
N ASP A 219 -6.06 7.96 -16.46
CA ASP A 219 -5.92 9.11 -17.36
C ASP A 219 -4.48 9.27 -17.86
N ALA A 220 -4.29 9.99 -18.98
CA ALA A 220 -2.97 10.18 -19.61
C ALA A 220 -1.96 10.90 -18.71
N LYS A 221 -2.41 11.66 -17.70
CA LYS A 221 -1.55 12.31 -16.72
C LYS A 221 -0.75 11.32 -15.84
N TYR A 222 -1.25 10.10 -15.65
CA TYR A 222 -0.56 9.09 -14.84
C TYR A 222 0.44 8.32 -15.70
N GLY A 223 1.70 8.29 -15.32
CA GLY A 223 2.77 7.52 -15.96
C GLY A 223 3.52 6.66 -14.96
N ASN A 224 4.39 5.79 -15.44
CA ASN A 224 5.19 4.90 -14.62
C ASN A 224 4.36 4.08 -13.60
N ALA A 225 3.21 3.55 -14.07
CA ALA A 225 2.25 2.76 -13.29
C ALA A 225 1.61 1.72 -14.18
N GLN A 226 1.76 0.44 -13.86
CA GLN A 226 1.21 -0.67 -14.64
C GLN A 226 -0.12 -1.20 -14.06
N SER A 227 -0.26 -1.14 -12.72
CA SER A 227 -1.38 -1.78 -12.05
C SER A 227 -2.38 -0.81 -11.44
N GLY A 228 -1.94 0.37 -11.01
CA GLY A 228 -2.81 1.36 -10.44
C GLY A 228 -2.08 2.54 -9.83
N VAL A 229 -2.87 3.47 -9.28
CA VAL A 229 -2.37 4.68 -8.62
C VAL A 229 -3.06 4.84 -7.28
N VAL A 230 -2.28 5.17 -6.25
CA VAL A 230 -2.76 5.61 -4.94
C VAL A 230 -2.35 7.06 -4.76
N ASN A 231 -3.32 7.96 -4.67
CA ASN A 231 -3.07 9.37 -4.44
C ASN A 231 -3.56 9.79 -3.05
N TYR A 232 -2.63 10.22 -2.20
CA TYR A 232 -2.93 10.80 -0.90
C TYR A 232 -3.04 12.30 -1.03
N ARG A 233 -4.17 12.83 -0.62
CA ARG A 233 -4.34 14.26 -0.43
C ARG A 233 -4.09 14.58 1.03
N THR A 234 -3.18 15.50 1.30
CA THR A 234 -2.79 15.85 2.65
C THR A 234 -3.62 17.03 3.20
N LYS A 235 -3.86 17.01 4.52
CA LYS A 235 -4.64 18.05 5.21
C LYS A 235 -4.00 19.43 5.12
N GLU A 236 -4.84 20.44 5.10
CA GLU A 236 -4.46 21.86 5.17
C GLU A 236 -5.02 22.50 6.44
N GLY A 237 -4.38 23.55 6.90
CA GLY A 237 -4.92 24.37 8.00
C GLY A 237 -6.20 25.08 7.61
N THR A 238 -7.06 25.30 8.56
CA THR A 238 -8.30 26.05 8.43
C THR A 238 -8.14 27.45 9.03
N GLU A 239 -9.16 28.30 8.88
CA GLU A 239 -9.17 29.65 9.51
C GLU A 239 -9.33 29.59 11.03
N ARG A 240 -9.64 28.44 11.60
CA ARG A 240 -9.76 28.22 13.04
C ARG A 240 -8.69 27.25 13.51
N LEU A 241 -8.14 27.52 14.69
CA LEU A 241 -7.24 26.59 15.35
C LEU A 241 -7.98 25.30 15.66
N SER A 242 -7.46 24.19 15.22
CA SER A 242 -7.97 22.84 15.47
C SER A 242 -6.81 21.88 15.68
N GLY A 243 -7.01 20.86 16.50
CA GLY A 243 -5.98 19.89 16.74
C GLY A 243 -6.51 18.59 17.31
N GLU A 244 -5.68 17.57 17.22
CA GLU A 244 -5.95 16.25 17.75
C GLU A 244 -4.66 15.67 18.34
N VAL A 245 -4.76 15.11 19.54
CA VAL A 245 -3.70 14.31 20.14
C VAL A 245 -4.28 12.95 20.47
N ARG A 246 -3.58 11.88 20.11
CA ARG A 246 -4.01 10.50 20.39
C ARG A 246 -2.81 9.68 20.89
N TYR A 247 -3.05 8.88 21.92
CA TYR A 247 -2.07 7.93 22.44
C TYR A 247 -2.69 6.53 22.50
N VAL A 248 -1.95 5.53 22.06
CA VAL A 248 -2.36 4.11 22.00
C VAL A 248 -1.26 3.26 22.59
N THR A 249 -1.61 2.30 23.44
CA THR A 249 -0.64 1.38 24.07
C THR A 249 -1.24 -0.01 24.29
N ASP A 250 -0.39 -1.01 24.35
CA ASP A 250 -0.72 -2.36 24.85
C ASP A 250 -0.18 -2.61 26.27
N ASP A 251 0.38 -1.58 26.93
CA ASP A 251 0.93 -1.67 28.27
C ASP A 251 -0.12 -1.37 29.33
N TYR A 252 -0.61 -2.41 29.97
CA TYR A 252 -1.60 -2.32 31.06
C TYR A 252 -0.96 -2.27 32.47
N GLY A 253 0.31 -1.88 32.56
CA GLY A 253 1.02 -1.70 33.82
C GLY A 253 1.79 -2.94 34.32
N SER A 254 1.79 -4.03 33.57
CA SER A 254 2.61 -5.22 33.85
C SER A 254 3.44 -5.61 32.63
N PRO A 255 4.76 -5.76 32.76
CA PRO A 255 5.64 -6.17 31.65
C PRO A 255 5.27 -7.54 31.04
N SER A 256 4.57 -8.40 31.78
CA SER A 256 4.10 -9.70 31.33
C SER A 256 2.83 -9.62 30.47
N ASN A 257 2.13 -8.48 30.45
CA ASN A 257 0.84 -8.33 29.81
C ASN A 257 0.92 -7.55 28.49
N THR A 258 2.10 -7.15 28.02
CA THR A 258 2.28 -6.53 26.72
C THR A 258 2.62 -7.60 25.68
N PHE A 259 2.01 -7.50 24.49
CA PHE A 259 2.33 -8.42 23.41
C PHE A 259 3.64 -8.00 22.69
N ASP A 260 3.67 -6.82 22.12
CA ASP A 260 4.80 -6.26 21.34
C ASP A 260 5.34 -4.94 21.91
N ASN A 261 4.94 -4.61 23.12
CA ASN A 261 5.41 -3.42 23.83
C ASN A 261 5.13 -2.14 23.03
N TYR A 262 3.88 -2.06 22.55
CA TYR A 262 3.43 -1.06 21.61
C TYR A 262 3.08 0.27 22.27
N ASP A 263 3.65 1.34 21.73
CA ASP A 263 3.28 2.71 22.07
C ASP A 263 3.16 3.52 20.77
N ARG A 264 2.05 4.24 20.60
CA ARG A 264 1.87 5.11 19.43
C ARG A 264 1.27 6.45 19.83
N ILE A 265 1.91 7.50 19.40
CA ILE A 265 1.50 8.88 19.67
C ILE A 265 1.21 9.57 18.35
N PHE A 266 0.07 10.23 18.27
CA PHE A 266 -0.31 11.08 17.16
C PHE A 266 -0.53 12.50 17.63
N VAL A 267 -0.11 13.48 16.84
CA VAL A 267 -0.37 14.90 17.04
C VAL A 267 -0.74 15.52 15.70
N GLY A 268 -1.85 16.23 15.66
CA GLY A 268 -2.26 17.05 14.51
C GLY A 268 -2.63 18.44 14.99
N LEU A 269 -2.14 19.48 14.34
CA LEU A 269 -2.43 20.86 14.68
C LEU A 269 -2.51 21.70 13.41
N GLY A 270 -3.61 22.43 13.24
CA GLY A 270 -3.79 23.29 12.09
C GLY A 270 -4.52 24.58 12.46
N GLY A 271 -4.27 25.66 11.71
CA GLY A 271 -4.90 26.94 11.97
C GLY A 271 -4.34 28.07 11.09
N PRO A 272 -4.80 29.31 11.36
CA PRO A 272 -4.27 30.47 10.66
C PRO A 272 -2.88 30.86 11.18
N THR A 273 -2.10 31.51 10.33
CA THR A 273 -0.84 32.15 10.74
C THR A 273 -1.10 33.66 11.04
N PRO A 274 -0.13 34.38 11.61
CA PRO A 274 -0.20 35.84 11.69
C PRO A 274 -0.23 36.54 10.33
N ILE A 275 0.17 35.86 9.24
CA ILE A 275 0.11 36.40 7.89
C ILE A 275 -1.30 36.19 7.34
N PRO A 276 -1.99 37.23 6.88
CA PRO A 276 -3.33 37.11 6.30
C PRO A 276 -3.39 36.11 5.15
N ASN A 277 -4.46 35.33 5.07
CA ASN A 277 -4.71 34.35 4.03
C ASN A 277 -3.66 33.22 3.99
N MET A 278 -2.92 32.99 5.06
CA MET A 278 -1.98 31.92 5.21
C MET A 278 -2.36 30.99 6.36
N THR A 279 -2.43 29.71 6.08
CA THR A 279 -2.76 28.67 7.05
C THR A 279 -1.63 27.63 7.15
N TYR A 280 -1.56 26.96 8.29
CA TYR A 280 -0.60 25.87 8.52
C TYR A 280 -1.29 24.61 9.02
N TYR A 281 -0.69 23.48 8.71
CA TYR A 281 -1.01 22.19 9.29
C TYR A 281 0.26 21.43 9.60
N VAL A 282 0.38 20.92 10.82
CA VAL A 282 1.50 20.08 11.28
C VAL A 282 0.91 18.78 11.79
N SER A 283 1.43 17.66 11.36
CA SER A 283 1.11 16.35 11.93
C SER A 283 2.38 15.59 12.27
N GLY A 284 2.34 14.91 13.40
CA GLY A 284 3.39 14.02 13.87
C GLY A 284 2.82 12.68 14.29
N GLU A 285 3.56 11.63 14.02
CA GLU A 285 3.26 10.28 14.48
C GLU A 285 4.56 9.62 14.92
N ALA A 286 4.55 9.01 16.09
CA ALA A 286 5.66 8.19 16.59
C ALA A 286 5.10 6.84 17.03
N THR A 287 5.63 5.75 16.48
CA THR A 287 5.28 4.37 16.83
C THR A 287 6.52 3.67 17.30
N TYR A 288 6.43 3.02 18.44
CA TYR A 288 7.49 2.25 19.08
C TYR A 288 6.94 0.87 19.43
N GLN A 289 7.60 -0.18 18.95
CA GLN A 289 7.17 -1.56 19.22
C GLN A 289 8.33 -2.52 19.16
N ASP A 290 8.22 -3.66 19.86
CA ASP A 290 9.14 -4.78 19.69
C ASP A 290 8.73 -5.62 18.49
N ASN A 291 9.64 -6.43 17.95
CA ASN A 291 9.37 -7.30 16.80
C ASN A 291 8.52 -8.51 17.16
N TYR A 292 7.75 -8.97 16.19
CA TYR A 292 7.22 -10.33 16.15
C TYR A 292 7.89 -11.09 14.98
N PRO A 293 8.42 -12.31 15.19
CA PRO A 293 8.60 -13.01 16.47
C PRO A 293 9.51 -12.29 17.46
N LYS A 294 9.27 -12.51 18.74
CA LYS A 294 10.05 -11.82 19.80
C LYS A 294 11.49 -12.29 19.83
N THR A 295 12.42 -11.36 19.93
CA THR A 295 13.81 -11.68 20.28
C THR A 295 14.00 -11.73 21.81
N VAL A 296 15.03 -12.46 22.26
CA VAL A 296 15.27 -12.78 23.70
C VAL A 296 15.49 -11.57 24.57
N GLU A 297 15.89 -10.43 24.05
CA GLU A 297 16.20 -9.23 24.84
C GLU A 297 15.26 -8.07 24.59
N ARG A 298 14.67 -7.58 25.68
CA ARG A 298 13.94 -6.32 25.72
C ARG A 298 14.88 -5.19 26.10
N ARG A 299 14.97 -4.15 25.27
CA ARG A 299 15.69 -2.92 25.64
C ARG A 299 14.96 -2.21 26.78
N SER A 300 15.71 -1.51 27.63
CA SER A 300 15.13 -0.82 28.79
C SER A 300 14.17 0.29 28.32
N ARG A 301 13.00 0.33 28.93
CA ARG A 301 12.00 1.37 28.67
C ARG A 301 12.39 2.68 29.30
N ARG A 302 12.44 3.75 28.53
CA ARG A 302 12.45 5.11 29.05
C ARG A 302 11.04 5.62 29.13
N LYS A 303 10.60 6.11 30.29
CA LYS A 303 9.26 6.67 30.46
C LYS A 303 9.31 8.19 30.43
N LEU A 304 8.53 8.82 29.55
CA LEU A 304 8.25 10.23 29.60
C LEU A 304 7.14 10.46 30.61
N LEU A 305 7.35 11.38 31.58
CA LEU A 305 6.38 11.69 32.64
C LEU A 305 5.89 10.46 33.44
N ASN A 306 6.70 9.40 33.52
CA ASN A 306 6.41 8.14 34.23
C ASN A 306 5.24 7.29 33.70
N PHE A 307 4.54 7.70 32.67
CA PHE A 307 3.40 6.95 32.12
C PHE A 307 3.47 6.75 30.59
N ILE A 308 4.18 7.59 29.85
CA ILE A 308 4.37 7.41 28.41
C ILE A 308 5.72 6.73 28.20
N SER A 309 5.70 5.53 27.63
CA SER A 309 6.92 4.86 27.23
C SER A 309 7.45 5.51 25.95
N VAL A 310 8.52 6.26 26.10
CA VAL A 310 9.30 6.78 24.99
C VAL A 310 10.65 6.09 25.05
N GLY A 311 11.02 5.35 24.07
CA GLY A 311 12.30 4.68 24.11
C GLY A 311 12.59 3.87 22.88
N ASP A 312 13.83 3.49 22.76
CA ASP A 312 14.33 2.67 21.68
C ASP A 312 13.69 1.27 21.78
N ARG A 313 12.93 0.88 20.77
CA ARG A 313 12.33 -0.45 20.59
C ARG A 313 12.98 -1.11 19.38
N LYS A 314 12.62 -2.32 19.09
CA LYS A 314 13.09 -3.02 17.88
C LYS A 314 12.60 -2.35 16.58
N ASN A 315 11.39 -1.83 16.61
CA ASN A 315 10.80 -1.07 15.51
C ASN A 315 10.39 0.31 16.00
N ASN A 316 10.99 1.33 15.40
CA ASN A 316 10.71 2.73 15.74
C ASN A 316 10.38 3.48 14.45
N HIS A 317 9.20 4.07 14.39
CA HIS A 317 8.75 4.87 13.26
C HIS A 317 8.41 6.27 13.74
N VAL A 318 9.02 7.27 13.13
CA VAL A 318 8.68 8.68 13.38
C VAL A 318 8.34 9.34 12.05
N LYS A 319 7.19 9.97 11.97
CA LYS A 319 6.68 10.65 10.77
C LYS A 319 6.29 12.07 11.16
N LEU A 320 6.78 13.04 10.42
CA LEU A 320 6.47 14.45 10.58
C LEU A 320 6.05 15.02 9.23
N GLN A 321 5.00 15.82 9.23
CA GLN A 321 4.55 16.57 8.06
C GLN A 321 4.20 17.99 8.48
N THR A 322 4.64 18.95 7.67
CA THR A 322 4.30 20.36 7.82
C THR A 322 3.85 20.91 6.48
N LYS A 323 2.69 21.54 6.45
CA LYS A 323 2.12 22.16 5.25
C LYS A 323 1.72 23.60 5.53
N LEU A 324 2.17 24.50 4.66
CA LEU A 324 1.81 25.91 4.66
C LEU A 324 1.05 26.21 3.37
N ALA A 325 -0.12 26.82 3.47
CA ALA A 325 -0.93 27.19 2.32
C ALA A 325 -1.17 28.71 2.37
N TYR A 326 -0.77 29.41 1.33
CA TYR A 326 -0.90 30.85 1.18
C TYR A 326 -1.78 31.19 -0.03
N LYS A 327 -2.81 31.99 0.17
CA LYS A 327 -3.77 32.42 -0.85
C LYS A 327 -3.75 33.95 -0.95
N PRO A 328 -2.75 34.56 -1.63
CA PRO A 328 -2.62 36.03 -1.70
C PRO A 328 -3.79 36.71 -2.39
N GLY A 329 -4.55 35.98 -3.17
CA GLY A 329 -5.73 36.43 -3.87
C GLY A 329 -6.61 35.28 -4.33
N PRO A 330 -7.77 35.54 -4.95
CA PRO A 330 -8.72 34.48 -5.33
C PRO A 330 -8.17 33.53 -6.39
N ASN A 331 -7.21 33.98 -7.21
CA ASN A 331 -6.70 33.25 -8.37
C ASN A 331 -5.43 32.45 -8.11
N TYR A 332 -4.80 32.68 -6.96
CA TYR A 332 -3.47 32.14 -6.67
C TYR A 332 -3.50 31.32 -5.38
N LYS A 333 -2.82 30.20 -5.42
CA LYS A 333 -2.50 29.42 -4.22
C LYS A 333 -1.06 28.93 -4.29
N LEU A 334 -0.32 29.18 -3.24
CA LEU A 334 1.04 28.65 -3.04
C LEU A 334 1.00 27.69 -1.84
N THR A 335 1.53 26.50 -2.03
CA THR A 335 1.61 25.49 -0.96
C THR A 335 3.06 25.03 -0.83
N LEU A 336 3.60 25.13 0.38
CA LEU A 336 4.87 24.54 0.77
C LEU A 336 4.60 23.36 1.70
N GLU A 337 5.19 22.20 1.42
CA GLU A 337 5.05 21.03 2.26
C GLU A 337 6.38 20.34 2.47
N ILE A 338 6.62 19.90 3.69
CA ILE A 338 7.77 19.11 4.11
C ILE A 338 7.26 17.85 4.77
N ILE A 339 7.73 16.71 4.31
CA ILE A 339 7.50 15.38 4.91
C ILE A 339 8.84 14.84 5.34
N ASP A 340 8.98 14.43 6.58
CA ASP A 340 10.19 13.78 7.13
C ASP A 340 9.78 12.50 7.85
N GLN A 341 10.35 11.38 7.43
CA GLN A 341 10.09 10.07 8.01
C GLN A 341 11.39 9.39 8.34
N LYS A 342 11.41 8.77 9.49
CA LYS A 342 12.54 7.99 9.97
C LYS A 342 12.04 6.69 10.57
N THR A 343 12.53 5.59 10.04
CA THR A 343 12.24 4.24 10.51
C THR A 343 13.53 3.55 10.90
N ARG A 344 13.56 2.97 12.07
CA ARG A 344 14.62 2.08 12.49
C ARG A 344 14.02 0.72 12.80
N LEU A 345 14.54 -0.31 12.12
CA LEU A 345 14.11 -1.69 12.25
C LEU A 345 15.28 -2.54 12.70
N ASP A 346 15.09 -3.29 13.78
CA ASP A 346 15.96 -4.40 14.14
C ASP A 346 15.30 -5.68 13.61
N ASN A 347 15.73 -6.18 12.47
CA ASN A 347 15.12 -7.35 11.82
C ASN A 347 15.31 -8.61 12.66
N TYR A 348 14.31 -9.48 12.63
CA TYR A 348 14.40 -10.79 13.25
C TYR A 348 15.20 -11.75 12.36
N TYR A 349 16.30 -12.26 12.87
CA TYR A 349 17.09 -13.29 12.22
C TYR A 349 17.09 -14.54 13.09
N HIS A 350 16.39 -15.58 12.64
CA HIS A 350 16.19 -16.79 13.42
C HIS A 350 17.48 -17.46 13.88
N MET A 351 18.46 -17.56 13.00
CA MET A 351 19.76 -18.15 13.32
C MET A 351 20.53 -17.41 14.41
N TRP A 352 20.21 -16.12 14.65
CA TRP A 352 20.79 -15.29 15.72
C TRP A 352 19.82 -15.10 16.90
N SER A 353 18.62 -15.68 16.88
CA SER A 353 17.63 -15.48 17.93
C SER A 353 17.98 -16.19 19.24
N ARG A 354 18.79 -17.22 19.17
CA ARG A 354 19.33 -17.97 20.32
C ARG A 354 20.85 -17.89 20.32
N ALA A 355 21.35 -16.74 20.71
CA ALA A 355 22.80 -16.60 20.85
C ALA A 355 23.29 -17.21 22.13
N GLY A 356 23.79 -18.38 22.00
CA GLY A 356 24.59 -19.03 22.98
C GLY A 356 25.48 -20.01 22.28
N TYR A 357 26.65 -20.26 22.78
CA TYR A 357 27.45 -21.38 22.32
C TYR A 357 27.60 -22.36 23.48
N VAL A 358 27.68 -23.64 23.15
CA VAL A 358 28.04 -24.69 24.07
C VAL A 358 29.55 -24.77 24.01
N GLN A 359 30.23 -24.35 25.08
CA GLN A 359 31.64 -24.58 25.21
C GLN A 359 31.82 -26.04 25.63
N THR A 360 32.29 -26.85 24.70
CA THR A 360 32.53 -28.26 24.91
C THR A 360 34.01 -28.47 25.15
N PHE A 361 34.35 -29.04 26.26
CA PHE A 361 35.70 -29.52 26.53
C PHE A 361 35.80 -30.91 25.90
N LEU A 362 36.81 -31.14 25.07
CA LEU A 362 37.00 -32.37 24.33
C LEU A 362 37.88 -33.30 25.17
N ASP A 363 37.42 -34.52 25.40
CA ASP A 363 38.26 -35.60 25.95
C ASP A 363 39.10 -36.22 24.84
N THR A 364 40.32 -35.74 24.70
CA THR A 364 41.28 -36.25 23.74
C THR A 364 41.80 -37.65 24.11
N THR A 365 41.47 -38.17 25.27
CA THR A 365 41.95 -39.48 25.75
C THR A 365 41.04 -40.64 25.38
N ARG A 366 39.80 -40.34 24.87
CA ARG A 366 38.80 -41.37 24.50
C ARG A 366 38.56 -41.51 22.96
N THR A 367 39.54 -41.24 22.18
CA THR A 367 39.43 -41.29 20.70
C THR A 367 39.07 -42.67 20.14
N GLU A 368 39.58 -43.77 20.71
CA GLU A 368 39.31 -45.14 20.27
C GLU A 368 37.83 -45.58 20.45
N GLU A 369 37.17 -45.10 21.49
CA GLU A 369 35.76 -45.46 21.73
C GLU A 369 34.80 -44.77 20.77
N VAL A 370 35.14 -43.58 20.29
CA VAL A 370 34.38 -42.83 19.27
C VAL A 370 34.54 -43.43 17.89
N GLU A 371 35.78 -43.83 17.51
CA GLU A 371 36.05 -44.47 16.24
C GLU A 371 35.31 -45.81 16.10
N ARG A 372 35.26 -46.60 17.18
CA ARG A 372 34.55 -47.85 17.21
C ARG A 372 33.02 -47.72 17.18
N ARG A 373 32.44 -46.62 17.75
CA ARG A 373 31.00 -46.44 17.89
C ARG A 373 30.39 -45.72 16.73
N TYR A 374 31.12 -44.80 16.12
CA TYR A 374 30.59 -43.88 15.08
C TYR A 374 31.37 -43.87 13.79
N GLY A 375 32.45 -44.64 13.68
CA GLY A 375 33.25 -44.76 12.46
C GLY A 375 33.95 -43.47 12.03
N ARG A 376 34.11 -42.51 12.91
CA ARG A 376 34.76 -41.21 12.67
C ARG A 376 35.66 -40.81 13.84
N TRP A 377 36.83 -40.31 13.50
CA TRP A 377 37.75 -39.64 14.41
C TRP A 377 37.12 -38.32 14.89
N SER A 378 36.52 -38.33 16.08
CA SER A 378 36.02 -37.10 16.71
C SER A 378 36.13 -37.28 18.24
N PRO A 379 36.81 -36.36 18.97
CA PRO A 379 36.92 -36.46 20.42
C PRO A 379 35.52 -36.32 21.05
N LEU A 380 35.30 -37.09 22.13
CA LEU A 380 34.06 -37.02 22.90
C LEU A 380 33.99 -35.73 23.74
N PRO A 381 32.84 -35.09 23.82
CA PRO A 381 32.64 -33.93 24.71
C PRO A 381 32.67 -34.40 26.17
N LEU A 382 33.60 -33.85 26.99
CA LEU A 382 33.72 -34.09 28.45
C LEU A 382 32.67 -33.33 29.27
N ASP A 383 32.42 -32.09 28.85
CA ASP A 383 31.49 -31.20 29.52
C ASP A 383 30.98 -30.15 28.52
N SER A 384 29.74 -29.70 28.71
CA SER A 384 29.16 -28.69 27.85
C SER A 384 28.53 -27.60 28.69
N THR A 385 29.13 -26.42 28.64
CA THR A 385 28.62 -25.22 29.31
C THR A 385 27.96 -24.31 28.26
N TYR A 386 26.74 -23.93 28.52
CA TYR A 386 26.02 -23.00 27.64
C TYR A 386 26.46 -21.57 27.97
N VAL A 387 27.13 -20.92 27.02
CA VAL A 387 27.52 -19.53 27.13
C VAL A 387 26.61 -18.68 26.27
N TYR A 388 25.76 -17.87 26.93
CA TYR A 388 24.92 -16.89 26.21
C TYR A 388 25.73 -15.64 25.87
N TYR A 389 25.62 -15.16 24.66
CA TYR A 389 26.08 -13.83 24.32
C TYR A 389 24.94 -13.06 23.64
N ASN A 390 25.02 -11.72 23.65
CA ASN A 390 23.95 -10.88 23.11
C ASN A 390 23.91 -10.92 21.57
N ALA A 391 23.06 -11.78 21.02
CA ALA A 391 22.89 -11.93 19.58
C ALA A 391 22.30 -10.68 18.92
N ALA A 392 21.51 -9.91 19.66
CA ALA A 392 20.95 -8.67 19.15
C ALA A 392 22.03 -7.65 18.75
N GLU A 393 23.21 -7.75 19.35
CA GLU A 393 24.38 -6.93 18.99
C GLU A 393 25.10 -7.42 17.73
N ARG A 394 24.76 -8.61 17.24
CA ARG A 394 25.38 -9.26 16.06
C ARG A 394 24.50 -9.23 14.82
N THR A 395 23.28 -8.75 14.96
CA THR A 395 22.32 -8.62 13.82
C THR A 395 22.25 -7.17 13.35
N PRO A 396 22.03 -6.96 12.05
CA PRO A 396 21.92 -5.60 11.52
C PRO A 396 20.61 -4.94 11.94
N ASN A 397 20.70 -3.64 12.11
CA ASN A 397 19.56 -2.76 12.11
C ASN A 397 19.50 -2.00 10.78
N THR A 398 18.28 -1.74 10.31
CA THR A 398 18.02 -0.93 9.13
C THR A 398 17.49 0.43 9.57
N LEU A 399 18.15 1.48 9.11
CA LEU A 399 17.70 2.85 9.23
C LEU A 399 17.20 3.32 7.87
N ASP A 400 15.90 3.55 7.76
CA ASP A 400 15.27 4.17 6.58
C ASP A 400 14.90 5.61 6.89
N THR A 401 15.28 6.52 6.01
CA THR A 401 14.87 7.92 6.09
C THR A 401 14.29 8.33 4.74
N PHE A 402 13.09 8.91 4.78
CA PHE A 402 12.49 9.56 3.63
C PHE A 402 12.23 11.02 3.95
N ARG A 403 12.62 11.90 3.04
CA ARG A 403 12.38 13.32 3.17
C ARG A 403 11.89 13.91 1.85
N GLN A 404 10.81 14.67 1.88
CA GLN A 404 10.26 15.35 0.70
C GLN A 404 10.07 16.84 1.01
N TYR A 405 10.56 17.67 0.11
CA TYR A 405 10.26 19.10 0.03
C TYR A 405 9.43 19.34 -1.22
N LYS A 406 8.29 19.99 -1.07
CA LYS A 406 7.33 20.17 -2.16
C LYS A 406 6.81 21.60 -2.20
N LEU A 407 6.84 22.21 -3.39
CA LEU A 407 6.27 23.52 -3.68
C LEU A 407 5.23 23.36 -4.77
N ILE A 408 4.00 23.79 -4.51
CA ILE A 408 2.87 23.76 -5.45
C ILE A 408 2.40 25.18 -5.67
N PHE A 409 2.48 25.63 -6.90
CA PHE A 409 1.88 26.88 -7.34
C PHE A 409 0.71 26.60 -8.25
N LEU A 410 -0.35 27.32 -8.01
CA LEU A 410 -1.64 27.12 -8.57
C LEU A 410 -2.20 28.45 -9.03
N HIS A 411 -2.58 28.57 -10.32
CA HIS A 411 -3.12 29.78 -10.88
C HIS A 411 -4.34 29.50 -11.75
N SER A 412 -5.43 30.15 -11.45
CA SER A 412 -6.64 30.18 -12.29
C SER A 412 -6.55 31.37 -13.22
N LEU A 413 -6.34 31.13 -14.51
CA LEU A 413 -6.25 32.16 -15.56
C LEU A 413 -7.62 32.77 -15.84
N SER A 414 -8.66 31.94 -15.80
CA SER A 414 -10.06 32.32 -15.99
C SER A 414 -10.97 31.28 -15.32
N ALA A 415 -12.27 31.46 -15.41
CA ALA A 415 -13.25 30.45 -14.99
C ALA A 415 -13.10 29.09 -15.72
N GLU A 416 -12.54 29.12 -16.90
CA GLU A 416 -12.43 27.95 -17.79
C GLU A 416 -11.01 27.37 -17.83
N ALA A 417 -9.98 28.11 -17.43
CA ALA A 417 -8.59 27.72 -17.57
C ALA A 417 -7.79 27.87 -16.28
N GLN A 418 -7.06 26.84 -15.96
CA GLN A 418 -6.17 26.81 -14.78
C GLN A 418 -4.91 26.00 -15.08
N TYR A 419 -3.82 26.36 -14.41
CA TYR A 419 -2.60 25.53 -14.44
C TYR A 419 -1.99 25.38 -13.05
N SER A 420 -1.22 24.29 -12.91
CA SER A 420 -0.39 24.04 -11.74
C SER A 420 1.06 23.81 -12.11
N LEU A 421 1.94 24.33 -11.24
CA LEU A 421 3.36 24.00 -11.25
C LEU A 421 3.69 23.31 -9.92
N ARG A 422 4.34 22.18 -9.99
CA ARG A 422 4.77 21.43 -8.81
C ARG A 422 6.26 21.14 -8.91
N PHE A 423 6.98 21.48 -7.87
CA PHE A 423 8.39 21.15 -7.73
C PHE A 423 8.58 20.31 -6.49
N SER A 424 9.37 19.26 -6.61
CA SER A 424 9.63 18.34 -5.50
C SER A 424 11.10 17.92 -5.49
N LYS A 425 11.68 17.88 -4.28
CA LYS A 425 12.93 17.17 -3.99
C LYS A 425 12.63 16.07 -3.01
N GLN A 426 13.02 14.84 -3.34
CA GLN A 426 12.86 13.67 -2.48
C GLN A 426 14.23 13.09 -2.17
N GLU A 427 14.42 12.65 -0.94
CA GLU A 427 15.65 12.04 -0.45
C GLU A 427 15.29 10.73 0.22
N TYR A 428 15.81 9.62 -0.30
CA TYR A 428 15.71 8.29 0.26
C TYR A 428 17.09 7.90 0.76
N PHE A 429 17.16 7.49 2.01
CA PHE A 429 18.40 6.99 2.60
C PHE A 429 18.09 5.73 3.38
N GLN A 430 18.81 4.66 3.07
CA GLN A 430 18.74 3.41 3.80
C GLN A 430 20.16 2.99 4.21
N ASP A 431 20.32 2.63 5.46
CA ASP A 431 21.55 2.10 6.00
C ASP A 431 21.27 0.83 6.80
N THR A 432 21.79 -0.30 6.32
CA THR A 432 21.64 -1.62 6.93
C THR A 432 23.00 -2.12 7.36
N ARG A 433 23.25 -2.21 8.65
CA ARG A 433 24.52 -2.68 9.21
C ARG A 433 24.39 -3.19 10.63
N VAL A 434 25.31 -4.04 11.04
CA VAL A 434 25.36 -4.54 12.42
C VAL A 434 25.74 -3.40 13.36
N GLN A 435 24.76 -2.90 14.12
CA GLN A 435 24.91 -1.92 15.21
C GLN A 435 25.85 -0.72 14.90
N GLY A 436 25.83 -0.25 13.66
CA GLY A 436 26.65 0.88 13.21
C GLY A 436 28.11 0.54 12.88
N LYS A 437 28.48 -0.74 12.87
CA LYS A 437 29.85 -1.21 12.54
C LYS A 437 30.27 -0.76 11.13
N LYS A 438 31.54 -0.47 11.00
CA LYS A 438 32.21 -0.28 9.70
C LYS A 438 32.64 -1.65 9.16
N GLU A 439 32.95 -1.74 7.86
CA GLU A 439 33.33 -2.99 7.21
C GLU A 439 34.40 -3.78 7.95
N TRP A 440 35.47 -3.09 8.38
CA TRP A 440 36.63 -3.72 9.08
C TRP A 440 36.37 -4.08 10.54
N GLU A 441 35.21 -3.73 11.10
CA GLU A 441 34.81 -4.06 12.46
C GLU A 441 33.94 -5.33 12.51
N TYR A 442 33.62 -5.90 11.36
CA TYR A 442 32.84 -7.14 11.26
C TYR A 442 33.66 -8.35 11.64
N GLU A 443 33.08 -9.20 12.46
CA GLU A 443 33.66 -10.46 12.86
C GLU A 443 33.10 -11.59 11.99
N GLY A 444 34.01 -12.36 11.38
CA GLY A 444 33.62 -13.52 10.57
C GLY A 444 32.99 -14.62 11.41
N GLN A 445 32.08 -15.35 10.78
CA GLN A 445 31.53 -16.56 11.37
C GLN A 445 32.62 -17.60 11.52
N ARG A 446 32.77 -18.18 12.68
CA ARG A 446 33.75 -19.26 12.92
C ARG A 446 33.14 -20.59 12.51
N GLU A 447 33.63 -21.18 11.44
CA GLU A 447 33.17 -22.48 10.94
C GLU A 447 33.32 -23.62 11.96
N ARG A 448 34.27 -23.53 12.90
CA ARG A 448 34.45 -24.53 13.97
C ARG A 448 33.27 -24.67 14.91
N ASP A 449 32.47 -23.63 15.02
CA ASP A 449 31.33 -23.61 15.92
C ASP A 449 30.09 -24.32 15.33
N TYR A 450 30.06 -24.56 14.03
CA TYR A 450 29.03 -25.35 13.38
C TYR A 450 29.05 -26.85 13.73
N TRP A 451 30.20 -27.40 14.04
CA TRP A 451 30.36 -28.83 14.27
C TRP A 451 29.89 -29.27 15.65
N PHE A 452 29.79 -28.38 16.63
CA PHE A 452 29.45 -28.73 18.01
C PHE A 452 27.95 -28.79 18.32
N ASN A 453 27.11 -28.21 17.46
CA ASN A 453 25.65 -28.35 17.57
C ASN A 453 25.11 -29.66 16.98
N TYR A 454 25.97 -30.49 16.41
CA TYR A 454 25.58 -31.78 15.82
C TYR A 454 25.31 -32.90 16.84
N THR A 455 25.45 -32.66 18.12
CA THR A 455 25.20 -33.72 19.13
C THR A 455 23.71 -33.91 19.43
N ASP A 456 22.86 -33.01 19.03
CA ASP A 456 21.42 -33.18 19.12
C ASP A 456 20.84 -33.46 17.73
N PHE A 457 20.88 -34.71 17.33
CA PHE A 457 20.39 -35.21 16.03
C PHE A 457 18.88 -35.05 15.83
N THR A 458 18.18 -34.44 16.77
CA THR A 458 16.73 -34.21 16.71
C THR A 458 16.35 -32.81 16.26
N SER A 459 17.31 -31.85 16.18
CA SER A 459 17.04 -30.49 15.73
C SER A 459 17.76 -30.16 14.41
N SER A 460 16.98 -29.76 13.43
CA SER A 460 17.49 -29.33 12.12
C SER A 460 17.87 -27.85 12.08
N ASP A 461 17.73 -27.11 13.16
CA ASP A 461 18.01 -25.69 13.23
C ASP A 461 19.45 -25.41 13.66
N PHE A 462 20.17 -24.72 12.80
CA PHE A 462 21.49 -24.20 13.11
C PHE A 462 21.39 -22.79 13.66
N PHE A 463 21.85 -22.59 14.88
CA PHE A 463 22.03 -21.27 15.46
C PHE A 463 23.47 -20.80 15.31
N VAL A 464 23.66 -19.53 14.95
CA VAL A 464 24.99 -18.94 14.83
C VAL A 464 25.56 -18.77 16.23
N VAL A 465 26.78 -19.30 16.43
CA VAL A 465 27.47 -19.33 17.73
C VAL A 465 28.38 -18.12 17.91
N ALA A 466 28.99 -17.63 16.84
CA ALA A 466 29.87 -16.47 16.86
C ALA A 466 29.89 -15.78 15.49
N GLY A 467 30.20 -14.49 15.50
CA GLY A 467 30.30 -13.68 14.31
C GLY A 467 29.08 -12.82 14.03
N ASP A 468 29.28 -11.84 13.17
CA ASP A 468 28.27 -10.88 12.78
C ASP A 468 27.44 -11.41 11.60
N TYR A 469 26.23 -10.89 11.46
CA TYR A 469 25.43 -11.11 10.25
C TYR A 469 26.20 -10.56 9.03
N PRO A 470 26.43 -11.35 7.99
CA PRO A 470 27.39 -11.04 6.92
C PRO A 470 26.84 -10.10 5.84
N TYR A 471 26.33 -8.92 6.25
CA TYR A 471 25.77 -7.97 5.31
C TYR A 471 25.89 -6.53 5.79
N LEU A 472 26.25 -5.64 4.86
CA LEU A 472 26.27 -4.20 5.03
C LEU A 472 25.80 -3.54 3.74
N SER A 473 24.89 -2.57 3.84
CA SER A 473 24.44 -1.81 2.67
C SER A 473 24.07 -0.39 3.06
N THR A 474 24.49 0.56 2.24
CA THR A 474 24.09 1.97 2.33
C THR A 474 23.59 2.40 0.96
N ARG A 475 22.37 2.93 0.91
CA ARG A 475 21.70 3.43 -0.29
C ARG A 475 21.28 4.87 -0.08
N GLU A 476 21.58 5.73 -1.02
CA GLU A 476 21.14 7.12 -1.05
C GLU A 476 20.57 7.43 -2.43
N THR A 477 19.34 7.91 -2.49
CA THR A 477 18.67 8.34 -3.72
C THR A 477 18.10 9.74 -3.54
N LYS A 478 18.39 10.65 -4.47
CA LYS A 478 17.80 11.99 -4.54
C LYS A 478 17.04 12.13 -5.85
N VAL A 479 15.79 12.53 -5.76
CA VAL A 479 14.89 12.71 -6.90
C VAL A 479 14.45 14.16 -6.97
N TYR A 480 14.73 14.83 -8.06
CA TYR A 480 14.30 16.19 -8.36
C TYR A 480 13.22 16.14 -9.44
N GLN A 481 12.06 16.71 -9.16
CA GLN A 481 10.91 16.65 -10.07
C GLN A 481 10.31 18.04 -10.31
N GLY A 482 9.94 18.27 -11.57
CA GLY A 482 9.10 19.39 -11.98
C GLY A 482 7.91 18.88 -12.78
N LEU A 483 6.70 19.33 -12.44
CA LEU A 483 5.46 18.94 -13.13
C LEU A 483 4.67 20.20 -13.48
N PHE A 484 4.14 20.22 -14.68
CA PHE A 484 3.23 21.22 -15.19
C PHE A 484 1.96 20.54 -15.66
N ASP A 485 0.79 21.02 -15.21
CA ASP A 485 -0.53 20.57 -15.69
C ASP A 485 -1.38 21.79 -16.01
N LEU A 486 -2.04 21.75 -17.16
CA LEU A 486 -3.01 22.72 -17.66
C LEU A 486 -4.36 22.02 -17.83
N THR A 487 -5.41 22.61 -17.32
CA THR A 487 -6.80 22.21 -17.59
C THR A 487 -7.52 23.38 -18.23
N TRP A 488 -8.16 23.14 -19.38
CA TRP A 488 -8.91 24.14 -20.11
C TRP A 488 -10.25 23.57 -20.56
N ARG A 489 -11.35 24.19 -20.11
CA ARG A 489 -12.72 23.83 -20.47
C ARG A 489 -13.23 24.75 -21.56
N LYS A 490 -13.75 24.15 -22.63
CA LYS A 490 -14.38 24.91 -23.71
C LYS A 490 -15.64 24.17 -24.18
N GLY A 491 -16.79 24.70 -23.83
CA GLY A 491 -18.07 24.07 -24.17
C GLY A 491 -18.21 22.68 -23.56
N LYS A 492 -18.33 21.67 -24.40
CA LYS A 492 -18.46 20.25 -24.02
C LYS A 492 -17.11 19.52 -23.83
N HIS A 493 -16.01 20.21 -24.06
CA HIS A 493 -14.67 19.66 -23.99
C HIS A 493 -13.93 20.14 -22.75
N THR A 494 -13.20 19.24 -22.12
CA THR A 494 -12.22 19.56 -21.07
C THR A 494 -10.88 19.01 -21.52
N PHE A 495 -10.03 19.92 -21.99
CA PHE A 495 -8.66 19.60 -22.41
C PHE A 495 -7.74 19.61 -21.19
N GLU A 496 -6.97 18.56 -21.03
CA GLU A 496 -5.87 18.46 -20.08
C GLU A 496 -4.57 18.23 -20.84
N ALA A 497 -3.55 18.97 -20.48
CA ALA A 497 -2.22 18.80 -21.06
C ALA A 497 -1.17 19.02 -19.95
N GLY A 498 -0.07 18.32 -20.05
CA GLY A 498 0.98 18.50 -19.07
C GLY A 498 2.33 17.96 -19.51
N ALA A 499 3.34 18.34 -18.74
CA ALA A 499 4.70 17.87 -18.91
C ALA A 499 5.34 17.65 -17.56
N SER A 500 6.26 16.69 -17.47
CA SER A 500 7.06 16.43 -16.28
C SER A 500 8.50 16.11 -16.64
N GLY A 501 9.41 16.54 -15.78
CA GLY A 501 10.82 16.18 -15.81
C GLY A 501 11.26 15.67 -14.45
N THR A 502 12.06 14.62 -14.45
CA THR A 502 12.65 14.02 -13.24
C THR A 502 14.14 13.81 -13.46
N TYR A 503 14.92 14.11 -12.44
CA TYR A 503 16.35 13.86 -12.42
C TYR A 503 16.70 13.08 -11.16
N ASN A 504 17.30 11.90 -11.34
CA ASN A 504 17.62 10.96 -10.26
C ASN A 504 19.15 10.96 -10.02
N ASP A 505 19.57 11.06 -8.76
CA ASP A 505 20.94 10.87 -8.27
C ASP A 505 20.93 9.68 -7.31
N MET A 506 21.57 8.57 -7.69
CA MET A 506 21.47 7.28 -7.01
C MET A 506 22.83 6.74 -6.65
N ARG A 507 23.01 6.39 -5.38
CA ARG A 507 24.24 5.79 -4.83
C ARG A 507 23.91 4.52 -4.09
N LEU A 508 24.69 3.48 -4.37
CA LEU A 508 24.65 2.23 -3.62
C LEU A 508 26.06 1.82 -3.22
N PHE A 509 26.20 1.42 -2.00
CA PHE A 509 27.35 0.69 -1.46
C PHE A 509 26.79 -0.53 -0.70
N SER A 510 27.08 -1.72 -1.17
CA SER A 510 26.62 -2.98 -0.55
C SER A 510 27.76 -3.99 -0.51
N VAL A 511 27.89 -4.70 0.59
CA VAL A 511 28.91 -5.72 0.81
C VAL A 511 28.28 -6.94 1.45
N THR A 512 28.48 -8.10 0.82
CA THR A 512 28.01 -9.40 1.31
C THR A 512 29.09 -10.05 2.09
N ARG A 513 29.53 -10.19 3.06
CA ARG A 513 30.66 -10.71 3.85
C ARG A 513 31.73 -9.65 4.08
N PRO A 514 31.41 -8.61 4.87
CA PRO A 514 32.35 -7.52 5.12
C PRO A 514 33.71 -7.93 5.68
N TYR A 515 33.77 -9.08 6.37
CA TYR A 515 34.99 -9.63 6.96
C TYR A 515 35.88 -10.42 5.97
N GLN A 516 35.41 -10.67 4.74
CA GLN A 516 36.13 -11.45 3.73
C GLN A 516 36.93 -10.51 2.81
N ASN A 517 38.17 -10.86 2.50
CA ASN A 517 38.95 -10.11 1.54
C ASN A 517 38.57 -10.48 0.11
N SER A 518 38.56 -9.50 -0.77
CA SER A 518 38.45 -9.74 -2.22
C SER A 518 39.72 -10.45 -2.75
N PRO A 519 39.68 -11.05 -3.96
CA PRO A 519 40.85 -11.53 -4.65
C PRO A 519 41.95 -10.47 -4.82
N GLY A 520 41.58 -9.17 -4.84
CA GLY A 520 42.52 -8.02 -4.89
C GLY A 520 43.03 -7.55 -3.54
N GLY A 521 42.65 -8.19 -2.43
CA GLY A 521 43.09 -7.83 -1.07
C GLY A 521 42.26 -6.74 -0.38
N GLU A 522 41.22 -6.23 -0.99
CA GLU A 522 40.29 -5.29 -0.35
C GLU A 522 39.39 -6.01 0.66
N ILE A 523 39.08 -5.33 1.79
CA ILE A 523 38.19 -5.87 2.82
C ILE A 523 36.75 -5.82 2.32
N GLY A 524 35.99 -6.91 2.49
CA GLY A 524 34.59 -7.06 2.13
C GLY A 524 34.39 -7.51 0.67
N TYR A 525 33.77 -8.68 0.50
CA TYR A 525 33.54 -9.27 -0.81
C TYR A 525 32.35 -10.25 -0.79
N PRO A 526 31.50 -10.31 -1.83
CA PRO A 526 31.41 -9.40 -2.98
C PRO A 526 30.89 -8.00 -2.64
N ARG A 527 31.18 -7.05 -3.49
CA ARG A 527 30.80 -5.64 -3.36
C ARG A 527 29.96 -5.19 -4.54
N THR A 528 28.95 -4.35 -4.27
CA THR A 528 28.23 -3.57 -5.26
C THR A 528 28.38 -2.09 -4.95
N ILE A 529 29.02 -1.36 -5.84
CA ILE A 529 29.29 0.07 -5.65
C ILE A 529 28.95 0.80 -6.94
N TYR A 530 28.05 1.78 -6.87
CA TYR A 530 27.82 2.66 -8.00
C TYR A 530 27.26 4.04 -7.57
N HIS A 531 27.42 4.99 -8.47
CA HIS A 531 26.86 6.33 -8.38
C HIS A 531 26.42 6.75 -9.77
N TYR A 532 25.12 6.75 -10.02
CA TYR A 532 24.55 7.02 -11.33
C TYR A 532 23.52 8.14 -11.29
N TYR A 533 23.43 8.84 -12.42
CA TYR A 533 22.44 9.89 -12.66
C TYR A 533 21.60 9.52 -13.87
N ASN A 534 20.27 9.70 -13.79
CA ASN A 534 19.45 9.48 -14.96
C ASN A 534 18.26 10.45 -15.04
N PRO A 535 18.07 11.11 -16.21
CA PRO A 535 16.91 11.94 -16.46
C PRO A 535 15.74 11.13 -17.02
N GLU A 536 14.53 11.59 -16.68
CA GLU A 536 13.26 11.11 -17.21
C GLU A 536 12.40 12.30 -17.61
N GLY A 537 11.56 12.13 -18.64
CA GLY A 537 10.64 13.15 -19.08
C GLY A 537 9.34 12.55 -19.57
N ALA A 538 8.28 13.34 -19.50
CA ALA A 538 6.99 12.93 -20.07
C ALA A 538 6.18 14.15 -20.50
N ALA A 539 5.31 13.94 -21.51
CA ALA A 539 4.29 14.87 -21.91
C ALA A 539 2.98 14.13 -22.20
N TYR A 540 1.86 14.76 -21.92
CA TYR A 540 0.56 14.20 -22.24
C TYR A 540 -0.43 15.25 -22.72
N ILE A 541 -1.41 14.77 -23.46
CA ILE A 541 -2.61 15.52 -23.86
C ILE A 541 -3.84 14.61 -23.76
N GLN A 542 -4.94 15.16 -23.31
CA GLN A 542 -6.18 14.43 -23.11
C GLN A 542 -7.36 15.34 -23.36
N ASP A 543 -8.40 14.85 -24.02
CA ASP A 543 -9.69 15.50 -24.15
C ASP A 543 -10.78 14.64 -23.52
N ARG A 544 -11.56 15.26 -22.68
CA ARG A 544 -12.77 14.73 -22.12
C ARG A 544 -13.96 15.43 -22.76
N TRP A 545 -14.65 14.72 -23.65
CA TRP A 545 -15.82 15.19 -24.33
C TRP A 545 -17.11 14.69 -23.67
N GLU A 546 -18.01 15.63 -23.34
CA GLU A 546 -19.29 15.35 -22.71
C GLU A 546 -20.43 15.64 -23.70
N HIS A 547 -21.26 14.62 -24.02
CA HIS A 547 -22.39 14.76 -24.93
C HIS A 547 -23.55 13.90 -24.45
N GLU A 548 -24.70 14.53 -24.21
CA GLU A 548 -25.97 13.88 -23.78
C GLU A 548 -25.79 12.92 -22.59
N GLY A 549 -24.94 13.30 -21.64
CA GLY A 549 -24.59 12.50 -20.46
C GLY A 549 -23.48 11.48 -20.71
N MET A 550 -23.16 11.11 -21.94
CA MET A 550 -22.01 10.27 -22.27
C MET A 550 -20.73 11.08 -22.11
N VAL A 551 -19.72 10.43 -21.55
CA VAL A 551 -18.36 10.96 -21.44
C VAL A 551 -17.41 10.08 -22.24
N LEU A 552 -16.70 10.67 -23.19
CA LEU A 552 -15.57 10.07 -23.88
C LEU A 552 -14.29 10.75 -23.42
N ASN A 553 -13.38 9.97 -22.88
CA ASN A 553 -12.07 10.43 -22.45
C ASN A 553 -11.00 9.79 -23.35
N ALA A 554 -10.28 10.59 -24.12
CA ALA A 554 -9.23 10.12 -25.04
C ALA A 554 -7.94 10.87 -24.74
N GLY A 555 -6.87 10.11 -24.46
CA GLY A 555 -5.60 10.67 -24.07
C GLY A 555 -4.41 9.97 -24.72
N LEU A 556 -3.35 10.72 -24.88
CA LEU A 556 -2.06 10.25 -25.39
C LEU A 556 -0.95 10.74 -24.47
N ARG A 557 -0.07 9.83 -24.07
CA ARG A 557 1.10 10.15 -23.28
C ARG A 557 2.37 9.65 -23.97
N TYR A 558 3.39 10.48 -23.97
CA TYR A 558 4.72 10.15 -24.44
C TYR A 558 5.71 10.28 -23.29
N ASP A 559 6.49 9.24 -23.08
CA ASP A 559 7.49 9.13 -22.02
C ASP A 559 8.87 8.84 -22.59
N VAL A 560 9.88 9.37 -21.92
CA VAL A 560 11.28 9.19 -22.27
C VAL A 560 12.11 9.01 -21.00
N PHE A 561 13.03 8.07 -21.00
CA PHE A 561 14.08 8.00 -19.98
C PHE A 561 15.43 7.67 -20.60
N SER A 562 16.49 8.17 -19.98
CA SER A 562 17.87 7.86 -20.34
C SER A 562 18.49 6.97 -19.26
N VAL A 563 19.35 6.05 -19.67
CA VAL A 563 20.13 5.21 -18.73
C VAL A 563 21.24 6.03 -18.03
N GLY A 564 21.57 7.22 -18.54
CA GLY A 564 22.58 8.12 -17.98
C GLY A 564 23.94 7.99 -18.67
N ASP A 565 24.74 9.05 -18.59
CA ASP A 565 26.01 9.19 -19.32
C ASP A 565 27.16 8.36 -18.72
N GLN A 566 27.00 7.86 -17.49
CA GLN A 566 28.04 7.12 -16.78
C GLN A 566 28.05 5.62 -17.10
N VAL A 567 27.00 5.14 -17.74
CA VAL A 567 26.98 3.77 -18.26
C VAL A 567 27.86 3.73 -19.51
N ALA A 568 28.80 2.77 -19.59
CA ALA A 568 29.70 2.67 -20.72
C ALA A 568 28.92 2.55 -22.04
N LEU A 569 29.00 3.56 -22.89
CA LEU A 569 28.25 3.65 -24.15
C LEU A 569 28.48 2.46 -25.10
N ALA A 570 29.64 1.82 -25.03
CA ALA A 570 29.93 0.62 -25.83
C ALA A 570 29.03 -0.59 -25.52
N GLU A 571 28.34 -0.58 -24.38
CA GLU A 571 27.46 -1.67 -23.94
C GLU A 571 25.98 -1.32 -24.12
N VAL A 572 25.66 -0.08 -24.49
CA VAL A 572 24.28 0.39 -24.61
C VAL A 572 23.91 0.56 -26.06
N SER A 573 23.00 -0.28 -26.54
CA SER A 573 22.49 -0.21 -27.92
C SER A 573 21.55 0.96 -28.13
N ASP A 574 20.78 1.35 -27.09
CA ASP A 574 19.81 2.43 -27.14
C ASP A 574 19.78 3.14 -25.78
N PRO A 575 20.52 4.26 -25.63
CA PRO A 575 20.64 4.96 -24.36
C PRO A 575 19.39 5.74 -23.96
N VAL A 576 18.48 6.01 -24.89
CA VAL A 576 17.24 6.77 -24.65
C VAL A 576 16.04 5.92 -25.01
N LYS A 577 15.31 5.47 -24.01
CA LYS A 577 14.09 4.66 -24.18
C LYS A 577 12.86 5.56 -24.26
N THR A 578 11.95 5.22 -25.17
CA THR A 578 10.71 5.99 -25.36
C THR A 578 9.49 5.09 -25.31
N GLN A 579 8.33 5.64 -24.90
CA GLN A 579 7.07 4.94 -24.83
C GLN A 579 5.91 5.85 -25.22
N LEU A 580 5.05 5.35 -26.13
CA LEU A 580 3.78 6.00 -26.47
C LEU A 580 2.62 5.19 -25.86
N SER A 581 1.74 5.88 -25.15
CA SER A 581 0.69 5.25 -24.32
C SER A 581 -0.67 5.86 -24.60
N PRO A 582 -1.45 5.32 -25.57
CA PRO A 582 -2.83 5.73 -25.81
C PRO A 582 -3.76 5.19 -24.71
N ARG A 583 -4.79 5.96 -24.38
CA ARG A 583 -5.81 5.64 -23.39
C ARG A 583 -7.17 6.15 -23.83
N ILE A 584 -8.18 5.31 -23.68
CA ILE A 584 -9.57 5.65 -24.06
C ILE A 584 -10.49 5.16 -22.97
N GLY A 585 -11.36 6.03 -22.48
CA GLY A 585 -12.38 5.73 -21.50
C GLY A 585 -13.76 6.20 -21.98
N ILE A 586 -14.79 5.40 -21.73
CA ILE A 586 -16.18 5.74 -22.01
C ILE A 586 -16.97 5.61 -20.72
N GLY A 587 -17.75 6.64 -20.38
CA GLY A 587 -18.73 6.61 -19.30
C GLY A 587 -20.11 6.88 -19.90
N TYR A 588 -21.07 6.00 -19.67
CA TYR A 588 -22.41 6.13 -20.20
C TYR A 588 -23.47 5.91 -19.12
N PRO A 589 -24.22 6.96 -18.74
CA PRO A 589 -25.35 6.83 -17.83
C PRO A 589 -26.52 6.18 -18.56
N ILE A 590 -26.74 4.87 -18.33
CA ILE A 590 -27.86 4.11 -18.94
C ILE A 590 -29.19 4.64 -18.39
N SER A 591 -29.19 5.00 -17.10
CA SER A 591 -30.34 5.59 -16.40
C SER A 591 -29.87 6.56 -15.31
N ASP A 592 -30.80 7.18 -14.58
CA ASP A 592 -30.46 7.99 -13.40
C ASP A 592 -29.79 7.19 -12.28
N ARG A 593 -29.91 5.86 -12.32
CA ARG A 593 -29.38 4.92 -11.31
C ARG A 593 -28.28 4.01 -11.82
N ASP A 594 -28.03 3.99 -13.13
CA ASP A 594 -27.11 3.05 -13.76
C ASP A 594 -26.08 3.79 -14.60
N VAL A 595 -24.81 3.50 -14.35
CA VAL A 595 -23.69 4.01 -15.12
C VAL A 595 -22.82 2.85 -15.60
N PHE A 596 -22.67 2.75 -16.91
CA PHE A 596 -21.70 1.85 -17.52
C PHE A 596 -20.41 2.60 -17.81
N SER A 597 -19.28 1.94 -17.60
CA SER A 597 -17.97 2.46 -18.01
C SER A 597 -17.14 1.39 -18.68
N PHE A 598 -16.36 1.81 -19.67
CA PHE A 598 -15.37 0.99 -20.35
C PHE A 598 -14.06 1.76 -20.44
N HIS A 599 -12.94 1.08 -20.27
CA HIS A 599 -11.62 1.67 -20.41
C HIS A 599 -10.65 0.71 -21.10
N TYR A 600 -9.86 1.27 -22.00
CA TYR A 600 -8.69 0.67 -22.64
C TYR A 600 -7.48 1.54 -22.35
N GLY A 601 -6.35 0.95 -21.97
CA GLY A 601 -5.11 1.68 -21.77
C GLY A 601 -3.88 0.84 -22.02
N ARG A 602 -2.90 1.43 -22.68
CA ARG A 602 -1.52 0.94 -22.68
C ARG A 602 -0.78 1.66 -21.57
N LEU A 603 -0.35 0.90 -20.59
CA LEU A 603 0.38 1.37 -19.41
C LEU A 603 1.82 0.87 -19.48
N TYR A 604 2.72 1.51 -18.75
CA TYR A 604 4.12 1.11 -18.71
C TYR A 604 4.72 1.41 -17.35
N GLN A 605 5.86 0.78 -17.11
CA GLN A 605 6.73 1.06 -15.98
C GLN A 605 8.18 1.01 -16.42
N ILE A 606 8.96 1.99 -15.99
CA ILE A 606 10.40 1.97 -16.15
C ILE A 606 10.98 0.97 -15.15
N PRO A 607 11.90 0.07 -15.57
CA PRO A 607 12.56 -0.87 -14.67
C PRO A 607 13.18 -0.19 -13.45
N ASP A 608 13.12 -0.84 -12.29
CA ASP A 608 13.91 -0.37 -11.15
C ASP A 608 15.38 -0.34 -11.50
N ARG A 609 16.06 0.75 -11.13
CA ARG A 609 17.42 1.02 -11.60
C ARG A 609 18.44 0.00 -11.11
N GLN A 610 18.15 -0.71 -10.04
CA GLN A 610 18.97 -1.84 -9.60
C GLN A 610 19.15 -2.91 -10.67
N TYR A 611 18.15 -3.16 -11.52
CA TYR A 611 18.25 -4.11 -12.63
C TYR A 611 19.03 -3.57 -13.84
N ILE A 612 19.14 -2.26 -13.95
CA ILE A 612 19.89 -1.57 -15.00
C ILE A 612 21.36 -1.44 -14.62
N PHE A 613 21.65 -1.06 -13.36
CA PHE A 613 22.97 -0.62 -12.90
C PHE A 613 23.66 -1.58 -11.95
N ASP A 614 23.06 -2.73 -11.68
CA ASP A 614 23.64 -3.72 -10.77
C ASP A 614 25.10 -4.05 -11.14
N ASN A 615 25.89 -4.28 -10.11
CA ASN A 615 27.35 -4.35 -10.28
C ASN A 615 27.80 -5.65 -10.95
N ARG A 616 28.91 -5.51 -11.64
CA ARG A 616 29.56 -6.47 -12.51
C ARG A 616 30.52 -7.42 -11.80
N ASP A 617 30.36 -7.67 -10.52
CA ASP A 617 31.19 -8.65 -9.86
C ASP A 617 30.85 -10.04 -10.36
N VAL A 618 31.70 -10.53 -11.24
CA VAL A 618 31.46 -11.66 -12.17
C VAL A 618 31.24 -12.99 -11.45
N TYR A 619 31.51 -13.06 -10.15
CA TYR A 619 31.54 -14.33 -9.43
C TYR A 619 30.31 -14.64 -8.60
N ASP A 620 29.40 -13.67 -8.32
CA ASP A 620 28.35 -13.89 -7.31
C ASP A 620 27.07 -13.06 -7.54
N GLY A 621 26.59 -12.90 -8.78
CA GLY A 621 25.38 -12.15 -8.98
C GLY A 621 24.85 -12.09 -10.42
N VAL A 622 23.66 -11.48 -10.53
CA VAL A 622 23.06 -11.16 -11.82
C VAL A 622 23.56 -9.78 -12.26
N ARG A 623 24.09 -9.69 -13.45
CA ARG A 623 24.54 -8.41 -14.02
C ARG A 623 23.36 -7.50 -14.35
N GLY A 624 23.45 -6.25 -14.00
CA GLY A 624 22.57 -5.22 -14.50
C GLY A 624 22.68 -5.08 -16.02
N ASN A 625 21.55 -4.73 -16.65
CA ASN A 625 21.49 -4.59 -18.11
C ASN A 625 20.95 -3.20 -18.49
N PRO A 626 21.79 -2.29 -19.00
CA PRO A 626 21.36 -0.96 -19.42
C PRO A 626 20.49 -0.98 -20.70
N ASN A 627 20.40 -2.11 -21.39
CA ASN A 627 19.54 -2.28 -22.55
C ASN A 627 18.09 -2.66 -22.22
N LEU A 628 17.74 -2.81 -20.92
CA LEU A 628 16.37 -3.07 -20.51
C LEU A 628 15.42 -1.99 -21.02
N SER A 629 14.29 -2.43 -21.54
CA SER A 629 13.17 -1.60 -21.98
C SER A 629 12.10 -1.49 -20.92
N ASN A 630 11.12 -0.62 -21.15
CA ASN A 630 9.95 -0.50 -20.29
C ASN A 630 9.14 -1.81 -20.26
N GLU A 631 8.70 -2.21 -19.07
CA GLU A 631 7.65 -3.22 -18.93
C GLU A 631 6.32 -2.59 -19.36
N THR A 632 5.49 -3.31 -20.09
CA THR A 632 4.25 -2.78 -20.67
C THR A 632 3.05 -3.63 -20.30
N THR A 633 1.95 -2.96 -19.91
CA THR A 633 0.65 -3.60 -19.65
C THR A 633 -0.42 -3.06 -20.60
N ILE A 634 -1.14 -3.94 -21.27
CA ILE A 634 -2.38 -3.61 -21.99
C ILE A 634 -3.54 -4.02 -21.11
N GLN A 635 -4.38 -3.06 -20.75
CA GLN A 635 -5.50 -3.27 -19.84
C GLN A 635 -6.82 -2.94 -20.47
N TYR A 636 -7.80 -3.85 -20.28
CA TYR A 636 -9.21 -3.68 -20.59
C TYR A 636 -10.02 -3.76 -19.30
N GLN A 637 -11.02 -2.91 -19.20
CA GLN A 637 -11.90 -2.88 -18.05
C GLN A 637 -13.31 -2.49 -18.48
N ALA A 638 -14.32 -3.16 -17.94
CA ALA A 638 -15.70 -2.72 -18.02
C ALA A 638 -16.32 -2.73 -16.62
N ALA A 639 -17.15 -1.75 -16.30
CA ALA A 639 -17.84 -1.71 -15.02
C ALA A 639 -19.25 -1.16 -15.17
N ILE A 640 -20.12 -1.62 -14.27
CA ILE A 640 -21.46 -1.08 -14.09
C ILE A 640 -21.66 -0.70 -12.64
N GLN A 641 -22.15 0.51 -12.42
CA GLN A 641 -22.55 1.01 -11.10
C GLN A 641 -24.08 1.10 -11.07
N HIS A 642 -24.68 0.62 -9.97
CA HIS A 642 -26.12 0.71 -9.73
C HIS A 642 -26.43 1.34 -8.38
N LEU A 643 -27.36 2.29 -8.39
CA LEU A 643 -27.87 2.93 -7.16
C LEU A 643 -29.16 2.21 -6.70
N PHE A 644 -29.02 1.23 -5.83
CA PHE A 644 -30.17 0.49 -5.27
C PHE A 644 -31.08 1.40 -4.45
N SER A 645 -30.49 2.33 -3.72
CA SER A 645 -31.21 3.35 -2.96
C SER A 645 -30.32 4.59 -2.80
N GLU A 646 -30.86 5.69 -2.27
CA GLU A 646 -30.07 6.90 -2.01
C GLU A 646 -28.80 6.65 -1.16
N LEU A 647 -28.72 5.54 -0.47
CA LEU A 647 -27.63 5.21 0.45
C LEU A 647 -26.81 4.01 0.00
N LEU A 648 -27.35 3.14 -0.85
CA LEU A 648 -26.73 1.89 -1.23
C LEU A 648 -26.34 1.90 -2.70
N VAL A 649 -25.04 1.83 -2.95
CA VAL A 649 -24.44 1.72 -4.28
C VAL A 649 -23.79 0.36 -4.41
N GLY A 650 -24.01 -0.29 -5.55
CA GLY A 650 -23.27 -1.46 -5.97
C GLY A 650 -22.46 -1.16 -7.22
N GLN A 651 -21.32 -1.80 -7.33
CA GLN A 651 -20.48 -1.79 -8.51
C GLN A 651 -20.05 -3.22 -8.83
N PHE A 652 -20.19 -3.58 -10.10
CA PHE A 652 -19.61 -4.79 -10.68
C PHE A 652 -18.62 -4.40 -11.75
N SER A 653 -17.41 -4.96 -11.72
CA SER A 653 -16.40 -4.72 -12.73
C SER A 653 -15.72 -6.00 -13.16
N VAL A 654 -15.29 -6.02 -14.43
CA VAL A 654 -14.45 -7.07 -15.02
C VAL A 654 -13.21 -6.44 -15.60
N TYR A 655 -12.10 -7.17 -15.52
CA TYR A 655 -10.83 -6.69 -16.06
C TYR A 655 -10.03 -7.80 -16.71
N TYR A 656 -9.20 -7.40 -17.66
CA TYR A 656 -8.20 -8.24 -18.31
C TYR A 656 -6.93 -7.41 -18.54
N LYS A 657 -5.78 -7.99 -18.20
CA LYS A 657 -4.44 -7.40 -18.39
C LYS A 657 -3.54 -8.39 -19.11
N ASP A 658 -2.84 -7.92 -20.12
CA ASP A 658 -1.67 -8.57 -20.71
C ASP A 658 -0.42 -7.77 -20.34
N ILE A 659 0.57 -8.44 -19.77
CA ILE A 659 1.80 -7.83 -19.28
C ILE A 659 2.96 -8.41 -20.06
N TYR A 660 3.75 -7.56 -20.69
CA TYR A 660 4.85 -7.92 -21.58
C TYR A 660 6.16 -7.29 -21.14
N GLY A 661 7.26 -7.98 -21.48
CA GLY A 661 8.59 -7.49 -21.23
C GLY A 661 8.95 -7.41 -19.75
N LEU A 662 8.35 -8.30 -18.94
CA LEU A 662 8.74 -8.43 -17.54
C LEU A 662 10.20 -8.86 -17.45
N ILE A 663 10.87 -8.30 -16.44
CA ILE A 663 12.29 -8.57 -16.20
C ILE A 663 12.45 -9.96 -15.59
N THR A 664 13.42 -10.72 -16.13
CA THR A 664 13.88 -11.99 -15.61
C THR A 664 15.39 -12.10 -15.77
N ALA A 665 16.03 -13.01 -15.02
CA ALA A 665 17.44 -13.31 -15.19
C ALA A 665 17.62 -14.43 -16.22
N GLU A 666 18.55 -14.22 -17.16
CA GLU A 666 18.94 -15.20 -18.17
C GLU A 666 20.44 -15.51 -18.08
N GLN A 667 20.78 -16.79 -18.25
CA GLN A 667 22.16 -17.24 -18.27
C GLN A 667 22.61 -17.46 -19.72
N THR A 668 23.68 -16.78 -20.09
CA THR A 668 24.32 -16.93 -21.40
C THR A 668 25.74 -17.46 -21.24
N GLN A 669 26.21 -18.27 -22.20
CA GLN A 669 27.59 -18.75 -22.19
C GLN A 669 28.53 -17.58 -22.48
N ASP A 670 29.54 -17.42 -21.63
CA ASP A 670 30.62 -16.47 -21.89
C ASP A 670 31.66 -17.12 -22.81
N TRP A 671 31.66 -16.72 -24.08
CA TRP A 671 32.61 -17.22 -25.07
C TRP A 671 34.05 -16.77 -24.82
N SER A 672 34.27 -15.80 -23.93
CA SER A 672 35.61 -15.36 -23.53
C SER A 672 36.19 -16.18 -22.37
N SER A 673 35.34 -16.97 -21.70
CA SER A 673 35.70 -17.83 -20.58
C SER A 673 34.91 -19.15 -20.66
N THR A 674 35.24 -20.15 -19.86
CA THR A 674 34.45 -21.38 -19.73
C THR A 674 33.22 -21.22 -18.82
N GLY A 675 32.89 -20.01 -18.43
CA GLY A 675 31.84 -19.69 -17.49
C GLY A 675 30.52 -19.25 -18.15
N PHE A 676 29.56 -18.94 -17.32
CA PHE A 676 28.27 -18.38 -17.72
C PHE A 676 28.17 -16.97 -17.15
N ILE A 677 27.55 -16.06 -17.91
CA ILE A 677 27.16 -14.73 -17.46
C ILE A 677 25.65 -14.74 -17.25
N THR A 678 25.21 -14.33 -16.07
CA THR A 678 23.80 -14.11 -15.77
C THR A 678 23.49 -12.63 -15.87
N THR A 679 22.45 -12.25 -16.64
CA THR A 679 22.05 -10.87 -16.84
C THR A 679 20.54 -10.73 -16.86
N TYR A 680 20.02 -9.54 -16.52
CA TYR A 680 18.60 -9.24 -16.61
C TYR A 680 18.18 -8.98 -18.07
N VAL A 681 17.00 -9.49 -18.45
CA VAL A 681 16.41 -9.33 -19.79
C VAL A 681 14.90 -9.11 -19.71
N ASN A 682 14.30 -8.41 -20.69
CA ASN A 682 12.84 -8.26 -20.84
C ASN A 682 12.28 -9.43 -21.65
N LYS A 683 12.05 -10.57 -21.03
CA LYS A 683 11.64 -11.80 -21.72
C LYS A 683 10.33 -12.38 -21.22
N ASP A 684 10.01 -12.16 -19.95
CA ASP A 684 8.84 -12.75 -19.34
C ASP A 684 7.55 -12.02 -19.69
N TYR A 685 6.45 -12.73 -19.57
CA TYR A 685 5.10 -12.22 -19.72
C TYR A 685 4.19 -12.74 -18.61
N ALA A 686 3.10 -12.03 -18.38
CA ALA A 686 2.07 -12.42 -17.44
C ALA A 686 0.69 -11.99 -17.93
N SER A 687 -0.34 -12.61 -17.39
CA SER A 687 -1.73 -12.24 -17.61
C SER A 687 -2.49 -12.17 -16.29
N ALA A 688 -3.39 -11.22 -16.17
CA ALA A 688 -4.26 -11.13 -15.00
C ALA A 688 -5.69 -10.82 -15.43
N LYS A 689 -6.65 -11.56 -14.87
CA LYS A 689 -8.07 -11.40 -15.19
C LYS A 689 -8.94 -11.68 -13.98
N GLY A 690 -10.12 -11.07 -13.97
CA GLY A 690 -11.02 -11.27 -12.86
C GLY A 690 -12.27 -10.40 -12.91
N PHE A 691 -13.06 -10.53 -11.85
CA PHE A 691 -14.19 -9.65 -11.63
C PHE A 691 -14.25 -9.20 -10.16
N GLU A 692 -14.88 -8.08 -9.94
CA GLU A 692 -14.99 -7.42 -8.65
C GLU A 692 -16.45 -7.04 -8.40
N VAL A 693 -16.86 -7.17 -7.15
CA VAL A 693 -18.16 -6.70 -6.65
C VAL A 693 -17.89 -5.82 -5.45
N SER A 694 -18.42 -4.61 -5.44
CA SER A 694 -18.43 -3.77 -4.25
C SER A 694 -19.84 -3.27 -3.95
N LEU A 695 -20.19 -3.30 -2.67
CA LEU A 695 -21.42 -2.75 -2.13
C LEU A 695 -21.06 -1.77 -1.03
N SER A 696 -21.55 -0.53 -1.13
CA SER A 696 -21.24 0.53 -0.18
C SER A 696 -22.51 1.20 0.30
N ARG A 697 -22.71 1.23 1.62
CA ARG A 697 -23.81 1.94 2.26
C ARG A 697 -23.29 3.15 3.03
N GLY A 698 -23.78 4.34 2.66
CA GLY A 698 -23.50 5.59 3.36
C GLY A 698 -24.02 5.61 4.81
N PHE A 699 -23.45 6.48 5.64
CA PHE A 699 -23.82 6.61 7.05
C PHE A 699 -25.24 7.15 7.22
N ARG A 700 -26.15 6.36 7.79
CA ARG A 700 -27.52 6.75 8.20
C ARG A 700 -28.01 5.77 9.25
N ASN A 701 -28.83 6.20 10.20
CA ASN A 701 -29.36 5.39 11.28
C ASN A 701 -28.25 4.65 12.04
N TYR A 702 -27.22 5.39 12.44
CA TYR A 702 -26.09 4.88 13.24
C TYR A 702 -25.22 3.81 12.56
N MET A 703 -25.35 3.57 11.24
CA MET A 703 -24.64 2.50 10.59
C MET A 703 -24.14 2.89 9.20
N ARG A 704 -22.87 2.52 8.90
CA ARG A 704 -22.22 2.53 7.59
C ARG A 704 -21.51 1.18 7.39
N TRP A 705 -21.49 0.67 6.19
CA TRP A 705 -20.70 -0.52 5.84
C TRP A 705 -20.27 -0.51 4.38
N ASP A 706 -19.15 -1.16 4.12
CA ASP A 706 -18.64 -1.48 2.79
C ASP A 706 -18.35 -2.98 2.74
N LEU A 707 -18.69 -3.62 1.62
CA LEU A 707 -18.36 -5.01 1.32
C LEU A 707 -17.73 -5.07 -0.06
N SER A 708 -16.59 -5.71 -0.17
CA SER A 708 -15.85 -5.94 -1.40
C SER A 708 -15.58 -7.42 -1.60
N TYR A 709 -15.73 -7.89 -2.82
CA TYR A 709 -15.35 -9.24 -3.23
C TYR A 709 -14.59 -9.19 -4.54
N THR A 710 -13.52 -9.95 -4.64
CA THR A 710 -12.72 -10.10 -5.85
C THR A 710 -12.50 -11.57 -6.15
N TYR A 711 -12.77 -11.95 -7.39
CA TYR A 711 -12.24 -13.16 -7.99
C TYR A 711 -11.14 -12.76 -8.96
N GLY A 712 -9.92 -13.26 -8.76
CA GLY A 712 -8.77 -12.94 -9.59
C GLY A 712 -7.94 -14.15 -9.97
N VAL A 713 -7.31 -14.08 -11.13
CA VAL A 713 -6.36 -15.07 -11.65
C VAL A 713 -5.15 -14.31 -12.17
N ALA A 714 -3.99 -14.57 -11.60
CA ALA A 714 -2.71 -14.02 -12.03
C ALA A 714 -1.78 -15.16 -12.47
N MET A 715 -1.45 -15.19 -13.75
CA MET A 715 -0.60 -16.22 -14.35
C MET A 715 0.60 -15.57 -15.03
N GLY A 716 1.73 -16.23 -15.04
CA GLY A 716 2.93 -15.72 -15.71
C GLY A 716 4.06 -16.73 -15.73
N VAL A 717 5.15 -16.39 -16.37
CA VAL A 717 6.31 -17.27 -16.49
C VAL A 717 7.12 -17.25 -15.18
N SER A 718 7.34 -16.07 -14.61
CA SER A 718 8.12 -15.89 -13.38
C SER A 718 7.49 -14.87 -12.43
N SER A 719 7.50 -15.18 -11.15
CA SER A 719 7.01 -14.28 -10.10
C SER A 719 8.03 -13.22 -9.69
N ASP A 720 9.31 -13.50 -9.86
CA ASP A 720 10.42 -12.66 -9.39
C ASP A 720 11.52 -12.59 -10.46
N PRO A 721 12.17 -11.43 -10.69
CA PRO A 721 13.27 -11.30 -11.65
C PRO A 721 14.43 -12.26 -11.42
N THR A 722 14.66 -12.70 -10.18
CA THR A 722 15.74 -13.59 -9.78
C THR A 722 15.32 -15.06 -9.61
N ALA A 723 14.06 -15.40 -9.88
CA ALA A 723 13.52 -16.75 -9.68
C ALA A 723 14.30 -17.82 -10.44
N ALA A 724 14.81 -17.51 -11.63
CA ALA A 724 15.66 -18.41 -12.43
C ALA A 724 16.98 -18.71 -11.72
N VAL A 725 17.60 -17.70 -11.12
CA VAL A 725 18.86 -17.83 -10.35
C VAL A 725 18.65 -18.67 -9.10
N ALA A 726 17.58 -18.41 -8.36
CA ALA A 726 17.24 -19.16 -7.15
C ALA A 726 17.04 -20.66 -7.43
N ARG A 727 16.73 -21.04 -8.68
CA ARG A 727 16.58 -22.42 -9.13
C ARG A 727 17.77 -22.94 -9.91
N ASN A 728 18.91 -22.27 -9.89
CA ASN A 728 20.11 -22.61 -10.63
C ASN A 728 19.86 -22.89 -12.12
N PHE A 729 18.87 -22.23 -12.73
CA PHE A 729 18.44 -22.40 -14.13
C PHE A 729 18.04 -23.83 -14.54
N VAL A 730 17.86 -24.73 -13.59
CA VAL A 730 17.57 -26.17 -13.88
C VAL A 730 16.08 -26.40 -14.17
N TYR A 731 15.21 -25.64 -13.52
CA TYR A 731 13.76 -25.82 -13.60
C TYR A 731 13.07 -24.54 -14.00
N LEU A 732 13.29 -24.13 -15.25
CA LEU A 732 12.62 -22.94 -15.79
C LEU A 732 11.22 -23.30 -16.28
N PRO A 733 10.18 -22.54 -15.92
CA PRO A 733 8.86 -22.74 -16.48
C PRO A 733 8.87 -22.45 -17.98
N THR A 734 8.25 -23.33 -18.75
CA THR A 734 8.08 -23.18 -20.21
C THR A 734 6.73 -22.56 -20.58
N GLY A 735 5.84 -22.36 -19.62
CA GLY A 735 4.50 -21.81 -19.79
C GLY A 735 4.03 -21.00 -18.60
N GLU A 736 2.84 -20.43 -18.70
CA GLU A 736 2.21 -19.66 -17.61
C GLU A 736 1.87 -20.53 -16.41
N GLN A 737 2.19 -20.02 -15.24
CA GLN A 737 1.92 -20.64 -13.94
C GLN A 737 1.26 -19.61 -13.02
N PRO A 738 0.55 -20.04 -11.95
CA PRO A 738 0.09 -19.11 -10.94
C PRO A 738 1.28 -18.35 -10.34
N LEU A 739 1.16 -17.03 -10.29
CA LEU A 739 2.19 -16.18 -9.66
C LEU A 739 2.11 -16.28 -8.13
N ASN A 740 3.22 -16.06 -7.42
CA ASN A 740 3.31 -16.20 -5.96
C ASN A 740 2.27 -15.39 -5.16
N TRP A 741 1.68 -14.37 -5.77
CA TRP A 741 0.63 -13.53 -5.18
C TRP A 741 -0.77 -13.82 -5.78
N ASP A 742 -0.94 -14.90 -6.53
CA ASP A 742 -2.22 -15.27 -7.12
C ASP A 742 -3.23 -15.69 -6.04
N VAL A 743 -4.06 -14.76 -5.61
CA VAL A 743 -5.17 -14.98 -4.69
C VAL A 743 -6.46 -15.09 -5.47
N ARG A 744 -7.12 -16.26 -5.41
CA ARG A 744 -8.33 -16.53 -6.21
C ARG A 744 -9.55 -15.79 -5.69
N HIS A 745 -9.72 -15.76 -4.38
CA HIS A 745 -10.87 -15.09 -3.76
C HIS A 745 -10.36 -14.18 -2.64
N SER A 746 -10.78 -12.94 -2.66
CA SER A 746 -10.61 -12.02 -1.53
C SER A 746 -11.91 -11.34 -1.18
N VAL A 747 -12.13 -11.15 0.13
CA VAL A 747 -13.29 -10.44 0.69
C VAL A 747 -12.76 -9.39 1.66
N GLY A 748 -13.20 -8.15 1.51
CA GLY A 748 -12.98 -7.08 2.46
C GLY A 748 -14.33 -6.55 2.96
N ALA A 749 -14.49 -6.40 4.26
CA ALA A 749 -15.70 -5.82 4.80
C ALA A 749 -15.38 -4.83 5.91
N THR A 750 -16.09 -3.72 5.92
CA THR A 750 -16.01 -2.73 7.00
C THR A 750 -17.41 -2.45 7.54
N LEU A 751 -17.54 -2.26 8.84
CA LEU A 751 -18.77 -1.88 9.50
C LEU A 751 -18.47 -0.86 10.58
N THR A 752 -19.16 0.27 10.53
CA THR A 752 -19.17 1.29 11.57
C THR A 752 -20.58 1.42 12.10
N VAL A 753 -20.76 1.21 13.41
CA VAL A 753 -22.03 1.38 14.11
C VAL A 753 -21.81 2.32 15.29
N GLY A 754 -22.65 3.31 15.45
CA GLY A 754 -22.60 4.19 16.62
C GLY A 754 -23.10 5.61 16.38
N ASP A 755 -23.15 6.36 17.45
CA ASP A 755 -23.35 7.79 17.46
C ASP A 755 -22.00 8.46 17.76
N ARG A 756 -21.41 9.10 16.76
CA ARG A 756 -20.08 9.74 16.86
C ARG A 756 -19.94 10.78 17.98
N ARG A 757 -21.04 11.15 18.62
CA ARG A 757 -21.01 12.06 19.78
C ARG A 757 -20.87 11.31 21.10
N THR A 758 -21.26 10.04 21.16
CA THR A 758 -21.35 9.27 22.40
C THR A 758 -20.59 7.96 22.39
N TRP A 759 -20.67 7.18 21.31
CA TRP A 759 -20.02 5.89 21.19
C TRP A 759 -19.89 5.45 19.72
N GLY A 760 -18.96 4.55 19.46
CA GLY A 760 -18.77 3.92 18.16
C GLY A 760 -18.20 2.50 18.29
N VAL A 761 -18.55 1.65 17.34
CA VAL A 761 -17.91 0.34 17.12
C VAL A 761 -17.55 0.24 15.65
N HIS A 762 -16.31 -0.05 15.38
CA HIS A 762 -15.73 -0.13 14.06
C HIS A 762 -15.13 -1.50 13.85
N MET A 763 -15.45 -2.14 12.73
CA MET A 763 -14.99 -3.47 12.38
C MET A 763 -14.36 -3.43 10.99
N ALA A 764 -13.26 -4.15 10.82
CA ALA A 764 -12.66 -4.45 9.54
C ALA A 764 -12.38 -5.96 9.48
N TRP A 765 -12.92 -6.60 8.48
CA TRP A 765 -12.72 -8.02 8.23
C TRP A 765 -12.14 -8.24 6.85
N ASP A 766 -11.08 -9.03 6.78
CA ASP A 766 -10.49 -9.52 5.55
C ASP A 766 -10.44 -11.03 5.51
N PHE A 767 -10.60 -11.56 4.32
CA PHE A 767 -10.46 -12.97 4.01
C PHE A 767 -9.80 -13.13 2.65
N THR A 768 -8.80 -14.01 2.56
CA THR A 768 -8.14 -14.37 1.30
C THR A 768 -7.95 -15.88 1.21
N THR A 769 -8.12 -16.43 0.00
CA THR A 769 -7.65 -17.80 -0.26
C THR A 769 -6.12 -17.83 -0.30
N GLY A 770 -5.53 -18.96 0.08
CA GLY A 770 -4.09 -19.11 0.13
C GLY A 770 -3.42 -18.88 -1.23
N VAL A 771 -2.21 -18.32 -1.18
CA VAL A 771 -1.35 -18.13 -2.34
C VAL A 771 -0.76 -19.47 -2.79
N PRO A 772 -0.34 -19.58 -4.07
CA PRO A 772 0.32 -20.77 -4.55
C PRO A 772 1.72 -20.94 -3.95
N TYR A 773 2.17 -22.17 -3.86
CA TYR A 773 3.53 -22.54 -3.49
C TYR A 773 3.99 -23.76 -4.29
N THR A 774 5.32 -23.90 -4.39
CA THR A 774 5.96 -25.06 -5.00
C THR A 774 6.17 -26.12 -3.92
N PRO A 775 5.55 -27.30 -4.02
CA PRO A 775 5.77 -28.38 -3.06
C PRO A 775 7.16 -28.93 -3.18
N GLU A 776 7.86 -29.12 -2.05
CA GLU A 776 9.08 -29.91 -2.04
C GLU A 776 8.75 -31.39 -2.24
N GLN A 777 9.52 -32.06 -3.11
CA GLN A 777 9.27 -33.46 -3.42
C GLN A 777 10.05 -34.38 -2.49
N ARG A 778 9.33 -35.37 -1.95
CA ARG A 778 9.97 -36.42 -1.15
C ARG A 778 10.80 -37.36 -2.04
N ASN A 779 12.05 -37.44 -1.72
CA ASN A 779 12.99 -38.54 -1.87
C ASN A 779 13.40 -39.09 -3.26
N THR A 780 12.77 -38.83 -4.40
CA THR A 780 13.28 -39.43 -5.65
C THR A 780 12.90 -38.73 -6.95
N ARG A 781 11.92 -37.89 -6.94
CA ARG A 781 11.48 -37.16 -8.14
C ARG A 781 12.09 -35.77 -8.16
N GLN A 782 12.85 -35.45 -9.18
CA GLN A 782 13.28 -34.07 -9.42
C GLN A 782 12.08 -33.17 -9.63
N LEU A 783 12.12 -31.97 -9.07
CA LEU A 783 11.12 -30.92 -9.31
C LEU A 783 10.94 -30.75 -10.82
N GLN A 784 9.69 -30.78 -11.28
CA GLN A 784 9.36 -30.52 -12.69
C GLN A 784 8.83 -29.10 -12.84
N PRO A 785 8.91 -28.51 -14.05
CA PRO A 785 8.32 -27.18 -14.28
C PRO A 785 6.84 -27.07 -13.86
N GLU A 786 6.07 -28.14 -13.99
CA GLU A 786 4.65 -28.20 -13.63
C GLU A 786 4.40 -28.22 -12.12
N ASP A 787 5.40 -28.56 -11.32
CA ASP A 787 5.32 -28.54 -9.86
C ASP A 787 5.42 -27.12 -9.29
N ILE A 788 5.89 -26.14 -10.10
CA ILE A 788 6.07 -24.78 -9.66
C ILE A 788 4.72 -24.14 -9.39
N ASN A 789 4.52 -23.67 -8.14
CA ASN A 789 3.27 -23.02 -7.71
C ASN A 789 2.02 -23.88 -7.94
N SER A 790 2.18 -25.21 -7.93
CA SER A 790 1.08 -26.17 -8.22
C SER A 790 0.11 -26.34 -7.06
N ARG A 791 0.47 -25.99 -5.84
CA ARG A 791 -0.36 -26.12 -4.64
C ARG A 791 -0.64 -24.76 -3.99
N ARG A 792 -1.64 -24.72 -3.10
CA ARG A 792 -2.04 -23.50 -2.40
C ARG A 792 -1.94 -23.64 -0.90
N MET A 793 -1.51 -22.55 -0.26
CA MET A 793 -1.51 -22.39 1.18
C MET A 793 -2.96 -22.35 1.73
N PRO A 794 -3.15 -22.56 3.03
CA PRO A 794 -4.44 -22.33 3.68
C PRO A 794 -4.94 -20.88 3.47
N SER A 795 -6.26 -20.71 3.57
CA SER A 795 -6.88 -19.38 3.56
C SER A 795 -6.52 -18.60 4.82
N GLU A 796 -6.42 -17.28 4.68
CA GLU A 796 -6.15 -16.33 5.76
C GLU A 796 -7.40 -15.52 6.06
N THR A 797 -7.61 -15.16 7.34
CA THR A 797 -8.70 -14.28 7.76
C THR A 797 -8.31 -13.45 8.97
N THR A 798 -8.70 -12.20 8.99
CA THR A 798 -8.43 -11.30 10.11
C THR A 798 -9.65 -10.44 10.41
N LEU A 799 -10.09 -10.43 11.66
CA LEU A 799 -11.14 -9.53 12.15
C LEU A 799 -10.55 -8.56 13.16
N ASN A 800 -10.57 -7.29 12.82
CA ASN A 800 -10.15 -6.20 13.69
C ASN A 800 -11.39 -5.44 14.19
N VAL A 801 -11.40 -5.08 15.46
CA VAL A 801 -12.54 -4.37 16.08
C VAL A 801 -12.02 -3.27 16.98
N ARG A 802 -12.59 -2.07 16.84
CA ARG A 802 -12.35 -0.94 17.72
C ARG A 802 -13.67 -0.47 18.31
N ALA A 803 -13.68 -0.21 19.61
CA ALA A 803 -14.82 0.36 20.31
C ALA A 803 -14.41 1.67 20.98
N ASP A 804 -15.16 2.74 20.70
CA ASP A 804 -14.89 4.09 21.16
C ASP A 804 -16.00 4.58 22.08
N LYS A 805 -15.64 5.33 23.11
CA LYS A 805 -16.53 6.11 23.96
C LYS A 805 -16.10 7.58 23.96
N TYR A 806 -17.03 8.46 23.63
CA TYR A 806 -16.78 9.88 23.52
C TYR A 806 -17.38 10.65 24.69
N TYR A 807 -16.64 11.65 25.19
CA TYR A 807 -17.04 12.57 26.23
C TYR A 807 -16.80 14.00 25.77
N THR A 808 -17.67 14.90 26.11
CA THR A 808 -17.48 16.33 25.87
C THR A 808 -16.94 16.99 27.13
N LEU A 809 -15.73 17.49 27.08
CA LEU A 809 -15.06 18.21 28.13
C LEU A 809 -14.72 19.62 27.66
N TRP A 810 -15.23 20.69 28.35
CA TRP A 810 -15.01 22.10 27.99
C TRP A 810 -15.32 22.42 26.52
N GLY A 811 -16.35 21.77 25.96
CA GLY A 811 -16.72 21.92 24.54
C GLY A 811 -15.81 21.26 23.54
N LYS A 812 -14.84 20.44 24.02
CA LYS A 812 -13.91 19.64 23.23
C LYS A 812 -14.23 18.15 23.40
N GLN A 813 -13.78 17.33 22.46
CA GLN A 813 -14.06 15.90 22.49
C GLN A 813 -12.89 15.10 23.07
N LEU A 814 -13.17 14.33 24.12
CA LEU A 814 -12.28 13.28 24.65
C LEU A 814 -12.81 11.93 24.19
N SER A 815 -11.96 11.09 23.59
CA SER A 815 -12.26 9.70 23.23
C SER A 815 -11.45 8.72 24.05
N LEU A 816 -12.09 7.68 24.55
CA LEU A 816 -11.46 6.49 25.12
C LEU A 816 -11.82 5.32 24.22
N PHE A 817 -10.84 4.47 23.89
CA PHE A 817 -11.13 3.35 23.01
C PHE A 817 -10.30 2.11 23.33
N VAL A 818 -10.85 0.99 22.93
CA VAL A 818 -10.20 -0.33 22.94
C VAL A 818 -10.10 -0.80 21.49
N ASP A 819 -8.94 -1.24 21.09
CA ASP A 819 -8.61 -1.67 19.74
C ASP A 819 -8.09 -3.12 19.78
N ALA A 820 -8.87 -4.07 19.26
CA ALA A 820 -8.53 -5.48 19.19
C ALA A 820 -8.15 -5.85 17.75
N ARG A 821 -6.92 -6.30 17.55
CA ARG A 821 -6.40 -6.83 16.29
C ARG A 821 -6.50 -8.35 16.30
N ASN A 822 -6.84 -8.93 15.16
CA ASN A 822 -7.06 -10.37 15.02
C ASN A 822 -7.95 -10.93 16.15
N LEU A 823 -9.13 -10.34 16.35
CA LEU A 823 -10.01 -10.65 17.48
C LEU A 823 -10.33 -12.16 17.58
N LEU A 824 -10.42 -12.84 16.44
CA LEU A 824 -10.69 -14.28 16.36
C LEU A 824 -9.48 -15.14 16.73
N ASP A 825 -8.31 -14.55 16.95
CA ASP A 825 -7.04 -15.25 17.16
C ASP A 825 -6.76 -16.27 16.06
N ALA A 826 -7.07 -15.89 14.82
CA ALA A 826 -6.88 -16.75 13.66
C ALA A 826 -5.38 -16.97 13.43
N ARG A 827 -4.97 -18.23 13.33
CA ARG A 827 -3.58 -18.62 13.07
C ARG A 827 -3.35 -18.66 11.56
N ASN A 828 -3.21 -17.49 10.96
CA ASN A 828 -2.95 -17.36 9.55
C ASN A 828 -1.53 -17.83 9.22
N ILE A 829 -1.39 -18.78 8.30
CA ILE A 829 -0.08 -19.25 7.83
C ILE A 829 0.35 -18.32 6.71
N THR A 830 1.25 -17.39 7.01
CA THR A 830 1.71 -16.32 6.10
C THR A 830 2.92 -16.70 5.27
N SER A 831 3.73 -17.66 5.76
CA SER A 831 4.90 -18.16 5.05
C SER A 831 5.08 -19.65 5.29
N LEU A 832 5.68 -20.35 4.32
CA LEU A 832 6.28 -21.64 4.57
C LEU A 832 7.60 -21.39 5.30
N ALA A 833 7.87 -22.18 6.30
CA ALA A 833 9.16 -22.15 6.94
C ALA A 833 10.24 -22.34 5.88
N PRO A 834 11.22 -21.43 5.78
CA PRO A 834 12.28 -21.59 4.80
C PRO A 834 13.04 -22.87 5.08
N GLY A 835 12.89 -23.86 4.22
CA GLY A 835 13.69 -25.06 4.19
C GLY A 835 15.09 -24.72 3.69
N ASN A 836 15.88 -23.98 4.44
CA ASN A 836 17.24 -23.68 4.05
C ASN A 836 18.19 -23.95 5.19
N TRP A 837 18.80 -25.02 5.07
CA TRP A 837 20.24 -25.36 5.13
C TRP A 837 20.62 -26.45 6.09
N PRO A 838 21.64 -27.23 5.73
CA PRO A 838 21.51 -28.18 4.61
C PRO A 838 20.49 -29.22 5.01
N ALA A 839 19.65 -29.59 4.05
CA ALA A 839 18.75 -30.71 4.26
C ALA A 839 19.54 -31.87 4.85
N PRO A 840 19.14 -32.42 5.99
CA PRO A 840 19.66 -33.72 6.37
C PRO A 840 19.28 -34.68 5.24
N PRO A 841 20.10 -35.62 4.87
CA PRO A 841 19.91 -36.52 3.70
C PRO A 841 18.66 -37.41 3.81
N VAL A 842 17.83 -37.21 4.83
CA VAL A 842 16.63 -38.03 5.02
C VAL A 842 15.52 -37.14 5.57
N GLN A 843 14.47 -36.95 4.76
CA GLN A 843 13.18 -36.37 5.09
C GLN A 843 13.06 -34.83 5.01
N SER A 844 13.10 -34.31 3.82
CA SER A 844 12.12 -33.51 3.12
C SER A 844 11.16 -32.71 3.95
N ALA A 845 11.06 -31.43 3.58
CA ALA A 845 9.95 -30.50 3.84
C ALA A 845 9.66 -30.13 5.30
N TYR A 846 10.57 -30.31 6.22
CA TYR A 846 10.43 -29.78 7.57
C TYR A 846 11.55 -28.81 7.90
N VAL A 847 11.16 -27.73 8.54
CA VAL A 847 12.05 -27.08 9.45
C VAL A 847 11.46 -27.27 10.86
N ILE A 848 12.08 -28.12 11.66
CA ILE A 848 11.70 -28.32 13.05
C ILE A 848 12.45 -27.27 13.85
N TYR A 849 11.70 -26.44 14.58
CA TYR A 849 12.27 -25.40 15.44
C TYR A 849 12.07 -25.72 16.90
N TYR A 850 13.04 -25.35 17.70
CA TYR A 850 12.85 -25.25 19.13
C TYR A 850 12.43 -23.85 19.52
N THR A 851 11.23 -23.70 20.07
CA THR A 851 10.79 -22.46 20.70
C THR A 851 11.54 -22.24 22.02
N GLU A 852 11.47 -21.05 22.59
CA GLU A 852 12.02 -20.74 23.92
C GLU A 852 11.55 -21.70 25.03
N THR A 853 10.48 -22.44 24.81
CA THR A 853 9.91 -23.44 25.72
C THR A 853 10.40 -24.86 25.45
N GLY A 854 11.34 -25.06 24.52
CA GLY A 854 11.86 -26.38 24.14
C GLY A 854 10.92 -27.25 23.31
N ARG A 855 9.84 -26.69 22.77
CA ARG A 855 8.90 -27.40 21.91
C ARG A 855 9.23 -27.16 20.45
N ALA A 856 9.18 -28.21 19.65
CA ALA A 856 9.33 -28.11 18.21
C ALA A 856 8.16 -27.31 17.61
N GLY A 857 8.45 -26.37 16.70
CA GLY A 857 7.46 -25.55 16.02
C GLY A 857 7.68 -25.51 14.51
N GLY A 858 6.67 -25.19 13.73
CA GLY A 858 6.69 -25.10 12.28
C GLY A 858 5.38 -25.53 11.64
N ALA A 859 5.29 -25.46 10.33
CA ALA A 859 4.27 -26.14 9.55
C ALA A 859 4.95 -27.14 8.63
N TYR A 860 4.45 -28.34 8.56
CA TYR A 860 4.95 -29.35 7.65
C TYR A 860 3.84 -29.95 6.79
N LEU A 861 4.23 -30.48 5.65
CA LEU A 861 3.35 -31.21 4.77
C LEU A 861 3.53 -32.70 5.06
N ALA A 862 2.46 -33.38 5.40
CA ALA A 862 2.48 -34.82 5.57
C ALA A 862 1.14 -35.41 5.13
N ASP A 863 1.20 -36.47 4.38
CA ASP A 863 0.06 -37.32 4.07
C ASP A 863 -0.28 -38.17 5.32
N ARG A 864 -1.22 -37.69 6.12
CA ARG A 864 -1.65 -38.38 7.34
C ARG A 864 -2.69 -39.46 7.09
N ASN A 865 -3.46 -39.30 6.04
CA ASN A 865 -4.59 -40.17 5.75
C ASN A 865 -4.25 -41.24 4.67
N GLY A 866 -3.06 -41.15 4.06
CA GLY A 866 -2.58 -42.10 3.05
C GLY A 866 -3.24 -41.93 1.68
N ASP A 867 -3.85 -40.79 1.38
CA ASP A 867 -4.51 -40.51 0.11
C ASP A 867 -3.56 -39.98 -0.98
N GLY A 868 -2.28 -39.85 -0.67
CA GLY A 868 -1.24 -39.31 -1.55
C GLY A 868 -1.21 -37.79 -1.61
N VAL A 869 -2.01 -37.08 -0.81
CA VAL A 869 -2.04 -35.64 -0.71
C VAL A 869 -1.44 -35.19 0.64
N ASP A 870 -0.44 -34.34 0.59
CA ASP A 870 0.15 -33.79 1.81
C ASP A 870 -0.79 -32.75 2.46
N GLU A 871 -1.06 -32.92 3.75
CA GLU A 871 -1.84 -31.98 4.54
C GLU A 871 -0.93 -31.00 5.29
N PHE A 872 -1.37 -29.76 5.42
CA PHE A 872 -0.70 -28.78 6.28
C PHE A 872 -0.90 -29.14 7.75
N ILE A 873 0.18 -29.42 8.44
CA ILE A 873 0.18 -29.66 9.87
C ILE A 873 0.91 -28.54 10.56
N PRO A 874 0.20 -27.55 11.15
CA PRO A 874 0.85 -26.43 11.80
C PRO A 874 1.53 -26.90 13.09
N LEU A 875 2.81 -26.58 13.23
CA LEU A 875 3.56 -26.62 14.46
C LEU A 875 3.62 -25.20 15.06
N ASN A 876 4.05 -25.04 16.30
CA ASN A 876 4.06 -23.76 17.00
C ASN A 876 5.26 -22.86 16.61
N ASP A 877 5.67 -22.83 15.36
CA ASP A 877 6.72 -21.91 14.90
C ASP A 877 6.15 -20.50 14.68
N PRO A 878 6.59 -19.49 15.42
CA PRO A 878 6.06 -18.14 15.29
C PRO A 878 6.36 -17.48 13.93
N ARG A 879 7.35 -17.94 13.18
CA ARG A 879 7.70 -17.39 11.85
C ARG A 879 6.69 -17.77 10.76
N VAL A 880 5.99 -18.86 10.96
CA VAL A 880 5.01 -19.39 9.99
C VAL A 880 3.69 -18.65 10.10
N PHE A 881 3.38 -18.10 11.28
CA PHE A 881 2.11 -17.47 11.56
C PHE A 881 2.19 -15.95 11.48
N GLY A 882 1.11 -15.34 11.03
CA GLY A 882 0.86 -13.91 11.18
C GLY A 882 0.64 -13.53 12.64
N ASP A 883 0.49 -12.22 12.90
CA ASP A 883 0.33 -11.67 14.23
C ASP A 883 -0.85 -12.31 14.98
N PRO A 884 -0.68 -12.75 16.23
CA PRO A 884 -1.78 -13.25 17.05
C PRO A 884 -2.69 -12.09 17.49
N ARG A 885 -3.76 -12.43 18.24
CA ARG A 885 -4.64 -11.42 18.81
C ARG A 885 -3.85 -10.46 19.72
N THR A 886 -3.97 -9.16 19.42
CA THR A 886 -3.49 -8.09 20.28
C THR A 886 -4.62 -7.17 20.69
N ILE A 887 -4.59 -6.67 21.92
CA ILE A 887 -5.56 -5.72 22.46
C ILE A 887 -4.77 -4.48 22.88
N ARG A 888 -5.23 -3.32 22.44
CA ARG A 888 -4.63 -2.02 22.75
C ARG A 888 -5.70 -1.10 23.34
N VAL A 889 -5.30 -0.18 24.18
CA VAL A 889 -6.16 0.89 24.67
C VAL A 889 -5.63 2.23 24.22
N GLY A 890 -6.52 3.18 24.07
CA GLY A 890 -6.10 4.51 23.65
C GLY A 890 -6.97 5.60 24.19
N VAL A 891 -6.37 6.79 24.22
CA VAL A 891 -7.04 8.06 24.56
C VAL A 891 -6.78 9.06 23.45
N GLY A 892 -7.82 9.80 23.06
CA GLY A 892 -7.74 10.87 22.08
C GLY A 892 -8.39 12.15 22.62
N PHE A 893 -7.82 13.30 22.26
CA PHE A 893 -8.37 14.59 22.58
C PHE A 893 -8.38 15.46 21.33
N GLN A 894 -9.56 15.98 20.98
CA GLN A 894 -9.78 16.81 19.79
C GLN A 894 -10.35 18.16 20.20
N PHE A 895 -9.80 19.25 19.65
CA PHE A 895 -10.16 20.63 19.99
C PHE A 895 -10.23 21.58 18.81
#